data_e3f0822b328330314d074653dd0b442a
#
_entry.id   e3f0822b328330314d074653dd0b442a
#
_cell.length_a   1.000
_cell.length_b   1.000
_cell.length_c   1.000
_cell.angle_alpha   90.00
_cell.angle_beta   90.00
_cell.angle_gamma   90.00
#
_symmetry.space_group_name_H-M   'P 1'
#
loop_
_entity.id
_entity.type
_entity.pdbx_description
1 polymer ?
#
loop_
_entity_poly.entity_id
_entity_poly.type
_entity_poly.pdbx_seq_one_letter_code
_entity_poly.pdbx_strand_id
1 'polypeptide(L)'
;MKRWILCALALAGASQLSAQTKTPADYVDPFIGASTSAEAAGVLHGLGKTFPGAATPFGLVQLSPNTITGGDNGPGYSYEMKYIEGFAFTQMSGIGWYGDLGNFLVTPTTGPLHVVAGRHKELPGYRSLYSKKDEVAQAGYYATTLTNYNIHAEMTTAPHSGIMRFTFPQNKQSRIQIDLARRVGGTSTEQYIKVVNDHTIAGWMKCPPEGGGWGNGAGKANYTVYFFAEFSKPFKNYGAWMADIPEGISRKSESVTSLKYDSLVAKAKIVSKFTELQGKHLGFFTDFETKDKEVVLLKSGISFSSMEGARLNLTTEIPGWDFMDVRAKAKAMWNKSLSEISIAGGTEDQKKVFYTALYHTMIDPRATADVDGTYMGGDMKAHHTNKFVKRSVFSGWDVFRSQFPLQSIINPNIVSDMINSLVELADQSGNGYLERWEFLNAYSGCMVGNPAVPVIADAYVKGIRNYDEQKAYKYARNSVEKFGNIPKRKAMDISSTLEYGFDEWCQSQLAKWMGHPEDVSLYAERAQTYKKIWDPEKGWFRPKKADGSWEPWPKTGRLQQNYGSVESNPYQQGWFVPHDIDGLAELMGGRDKMIADLNSFFEKTPDNFNWNDYYNQANEPVHLVPFMFNRLGTPWLTQKWVRKICANAYKTGVEGLVGNEDVGQMSAWYVLAASGLHQATPGDPRYELFSPTFNRVAIRAGATGKVFTIIAKNNSPVNVYIQSATLNGKPYDKCYIDHQQILAGGTLEYVMGPQPNKKWGI
;
A
#
# COMPACT_ATOMS: atom_id res chain seq x y z
N MET A 1 -21.85 4.21 -84.95
CA MET A 1 -20.70 4.24 -84.06
C MET A 1 -21.07 4.95 -82.78
N LYS A 2 -21.45 4.19 -81.71
CA LYS A 2 -21.76 4.74 -80.36
C LYS A 2 -20.73 4.22 -79.43
N ARG A 3 -19.92 5.11 -78.83
CA ARG A 3 -18.95 4.83 -77.78
C ARG A 3 -19.68 4.80 -76.46
N TRP A 4 -19.56 3.69 -75.71
CA TRP A 4 -19.97 3.57 -74.31
C TRP A 4 -18.79 3.94 -73.41
N ILE A 5 -19.00 4.92 -72.49
CA ILE A 5 -18.07 5.27 -71.45
C ILE A 5 -18.57 4.57 -70.21
N LEU A 6 -17.77 3.61 -69.66
CA LEU A 6 -17.97 3.03 -68.33
C LEU A 6 -17.35 3.96 -67.29
N CYS A 7 -18.17 4.54 -66.44
CA CYS A 7 -17.71 5.15 -65.18
C CYS A 7 -17.53 4.06 -64.10
N ALA A 8 -16.28 3.82 -63.71
CA ALA A 8 -15.98 3.02 -62.54
C ALA A 8 -16.05 3.92 -61.29
N LEU A 9 -17.06 3.71 -60.43
CA LEU A 9 -17.12 4.28 -59.09
C LEU A 9 -16.20 3.48 -58.17
N ALA A 10 -15.05 4.05 -57.79
CA ALA A 10 -14.22 3.53 -56.70
C ALA A 10 -14.87 3.92 -55.37
N LEU A 11 -15.47 2.97 -54.68
CA LEU A 11 -15.85 3.10 -53.27
C LEU A 11 -14.58 3.03 -52.43
N ALA A 12 -14.08 4.18 -52.00
CA ALA A 12 -13.08 4.29 -50.93
C ALA A 12 -13.78 4.00 -49.61
N GLY A 13 -13.69 2.77 -49.16
CA GLY A 13 -14.07 2.38 -47.81
C GLY A 13 -13.08 3.02 -46.81
N ALA A 14 -13.42 4.17 -46.25
CA ALA A 14 -12.73 4.70 -45.08
C ALA A 14 -13.07 3.78 -43.89
N SER A 15 -12.19 2.84 -43.56
CA SER A 15 -12.20 2.17 -42.28
C SER A 15 -11.89 3.23 -41.23
N GLN A 16 -12.92 3.78 -40.59
CA GLN A 16 -12.76 4.47 -39.31
C GLN A 16 -12.22 3.46 -38.32
N LEU A 17 -10.91 3.49 -38.09
CA LEU A 17 -10.35 2.94 -36.86
C LEU A 17 -11.00 3.72 -35.69
N SER A 18 -12.06 3.18 -35.15
CA SER A 18 -12.61 3.61 -33.87
C SER A 18 -11.47 3.50 -32.87
N ALA A 19 -10.91 4.62 -32.48
CA ALA A 19 -9.97 4.64 -31.36
C ALA A 19 -10.68 4.03 -30.17
N GLN A 20 -10.26 2.83 -29.78
CA GLN A 20 -10.86 2.12 -28.65
C GLN A 20 -10.74 3.02 -27.40
N THR A 21 -11.87 3.39 -26.83
CA THR A 21 -11.91 4.27 -25.66
C THR A 21 -11.18 3.58 -24.52
N LYS A 22 -10.12 4.21 -23.99
CA LYS A 22 -9.35 3.68 -22.85
C LYS A 22 -10.26 3.49 -21.65
N THR A 23 -10.15 2.32 -21.04
CA THR A 23 -10.79 2.01 -19.74
C THR A 23 -9.91 2.50 -18.59
N PRO A 24 -10.42 2.61 -17.35
CA PRO A 24 -9.61 2.99 -16.21
C PRO A 24 -8.33 2.17 -16.02
N ALA A 25 -8.39 0.86 -16.22
CA ALA A 25 -7.23 -0.04 -16.13
C ALA A 25 -6.17 0.21 -17.21
N ASP A 26 -6.53 0.81 -18.35
CA ASP A 26 -5.58 1.16 -19.42
C ASP A 26 -4.72 2.39 -19.06
N TYR A 27 -5.10 3.15 -18.04
CA TYR A 27 -4.32 4.27 -17.51
C TYR A 27 -3.34 3.87 -16.42
N VAL A 28 -3.50 2.69 -15.81
CA VAL A 28 -2.64 2.23 -14.72
C VAL A 28 -1.24 1.95 -15.23
N ASP A 29 -0.25 2.55 -14.59
CA ASP A 29 1.18 2.33 -14.82
C ASP A 29 1.84 1.87 -13.52
N PRO A 30 1.94 0.54 -13.28
CA PRO A 30 2.49 -0.01 -12.04
C PRO A 30 3.97 0.32 -11.81
N PHE A 31 4.66 0.93 -12.77
CA PHE A 31 6.03 1.44 -12.56
C PHE A 31 6.08 2.77 -11.81
N ILE A 32 4.98 3.51 -11.70
CA ILE A 32 4.96 4.74 -10.89
C ILE A 32 5.27 4.38 -9.43
N GLY A 33 6.34 4.94 -8.89
CA GLY A 33 6.80 4.67 -7.53
C GLY A 33 7.67 3.42 -7.38
N ALA A 34 8.04 2.71 -8.45
CA ALA A 34 8.84 1.48 -8.38
C ALA A 34 10.35 1.71 -8.17
N SER A 35 10.79 2.96 -8.04
CA SER A 35 12.17 3.30 -7.68
C SER A 35 12.43 3.08 -6.17
N THR A 36 13.66 2.66 -5.86
CA THR A 36 14.21 2.63 -4.50
C THR A 36 15.49 3.47 -4.40
N SER A 37 15.72 4.38 -5.35
CA SER A 37 16.93 5.19 -5.43
C SER A 37 17.04 6.17 -4.28
N ALA A 38 18.01 5.97 -3.40
CA ALA A 38 18.36 6.92 -2.36
C ALA A 38 18.94 8.22 -2.93
N GLU A 39 19.62 8.16 -4.10
CA GLU A 39 20.16 9.35 -4.78
C GLU A 39 19.03 10.25 -5.26
N ALA A 40 18.02 9.70 -5.95
CA ALA A 40 16.87 10.46 -6.44
C ALA A 40 16.01 11.03 -5.30
N ALA A 41 15.88 10.30 -4.19
CA ALA A 41 15.14 10.75 -3.01
C ALA A 41 15.90 11.78 -2.17
N GLY A 42 17.22 11.74 -2.20
CA GLY A 42 18.09 12.50 -1.30
C GLY A 42 18.25 11.90 0.10
N VAL A 43 17.53 10.84 0.42
CA VAL A 43 17.56 10.09 1.69
C VAL A 43 17.34 8.61 1.46
N LEU A 44 17.76 7.76 2.40
CA LEU A 44 17.37 6.35 2.42
C LEU A 44 15.87 6.22 2.67
N HIS A 45 15.25 5.21 2.06
CA HIS A 45 13.81 4.94 2.17
C HIS A 45 12.89 6.06 1.65
N GLY A 46 13.39 6.89 0.72
CA GLY A 46 12.76 8.15 0.36
C GLY A 46 11.80 8.13 -0.84
N LEU A 47 11.58 7.00 -1.51
CA LEU A 47 10.69 6.89 -2.69
C LEU A 47 9.65 5.78 -2.54
N GLY A 48 8.70 5.74 -3.47
CA GLY A 48 7.46 4.95 -3.43
C GLY A 48 7.59 3.48 -3.10
N LYS A 49 8.60 2.76 -3.61
CA LYS A 49 8.84 1.32 -3.36
C LYS A 49 7.66 0.43 -3.71
N THR A 50 6.95 0.75 -4.78
CA THR A 50 5.88 -0.10 -5.31
C THR A 50 6.48 -1.23 -6.15
N PHE A 51 5.71 -2.29 -6.37
CA PHE A 51 6.09 -3.38 -7.26
C PHE A 51 5.31 -3.33 -8.58
N PRO A 52 5.92 -3.68 -9.74
CA PRO A 52 5.26 -3.60 -11.04
C PRO A 52 4.47 -4.85 -11.42
N GLY A 53 4.48 -5.89 -10.58
CA GLY A 53 3.91 -7.20 -10.89
C GLY A 53 2.38 -7.21 -10.97
N ALA A 54 1.86 -8.38 -11.36
CA ALA A 54 0.43 -8.60 -11.46
C ALA A 54 -0.22 -8.76 -10.07
N ALA A 55 -1.35 -8.10 -9.88
CA ALA A 55 -2.20 -8.20 -8.70
C ALA A 55 -3.67 -8.04 -9.09
N THR A 56 -4.58 -8.42 -8.20
CA THR A 56 -6.01 -8.08 -8.26
C THR A 56 -6.38 -7.16 -7.11
N PRO A 57 -7.50 -6.41 -7.18
CA PRO A 57 -7.90 -5.53 -6.08
C PRO A 57 -8.00 -6.31 -4.76
N PHE A 58 -7.23 -5.87 -3.75
CA PHE A 58 -7.17 -6.45 -2.41
C PHE A 58 -6.90 -7.97 -2.36
N GLY A 59 -6.25 -8.51 -3.41
CA GLY A 59 -5.94 -9.93 -3.51
C GLY A 59 -4.75 -10.35 -2.67
N LEU A 60 -4.73 -11.63 -2.26
CA LEU A 60 -3.61 -12.25 -1.53
C LEU A 60 -2.38 -12.38 -2.44
N VAL A 61 -2.57 -12.85 -3.68
CA VAL A 61 -1.48 -13.10 -4.62
C VAL A 61 -1.09 -11.80 -5.33
N GLN A 62 0.19 -11.47 -5.19
CA GLN A 62 0.84 -10.33 -5.83
C GLN A 62 2.10 -10.88 -6.50
N LEU A 63 1.97 -11.21 -7.80
CA LEU A 63 2.96 -11.95 -8.56
C LEU A 63 3.92 -11.01 -9.28
N SER A 64 5.13 -10.88 -8.77
CA SER A 64 6.07 -9.85 -9.20
C SER A 64 7.52 -10.34 -9.33
N PRO A 65 8.33 -9.74 -10.21
CA PRO A 65 9.76 -10.01 -10.22
C PRO A 65 10.41 -9.59 -8.90
N ASN A 66 11.41 -10.36 -8.47
CA ASN A 66 12.29 -10.04 -7.38
C ASN A 66 13.70 -9.74 -7.91
N THR A 67 14.27 -8.61 -7.51
CA THR A 67 15.58 -8.14 -7.99
C THR A 67 16.67 -8.22 -6.94
N ILE A 68 16.36 -7.93 -5.68
CA ILE A 68 17.29 -8.00 -4.54
C ILE A 68 16.58 -8.54 -3.30
N THR A 69 17.34 -8.84 -2.24
CA THR A 69 16.85 -9.33 -0.96
C THR A 69 17.31 -8.43 0.17
N GLY A 70 16.39 -7.74 0.84
CA GLY A 70 16.68 -6.86 1.99
C GLY A 70 17.13 -5.46 1.59
N GLY A 71 17.66 -4.71 2.55
CA GLY A 71 18.00 -3.29 2.38
C GLY A 71 16.76 -2.44 2.13
N ASP A 72 16.87 -1.46 1.28
CA ASP A 72 15.76 -0.54 0.95
C ASP A 72 14.77 -1.10 -0.09
N ASN A 73 14.78 -2.40 -0.29
CA ASN A 73 13.92 -3.10 -1.27
C ASN A 73 12.73 -3.79 -0.59
N GLY A 74 11.87 -3.02 0.08
CA GLY A 74 10.68 -3.51 0.76
C GLY A 74 9.81 -4.46 -0.08
N PRO A 75 9.46 -4.09 -1.34
CA PRO A 75 8.58 -4.91 -2.18
C PRO A 75 9.29 -6.09 -2.89
N GLY A 76 10.60 -6.30 -2.71
CA GLY A 76 11.37 -7.31 -3.46
C GLY A 76 11.80 -6.87 -4.87
N TYR A 77 11.31 -5.76 -5.38
CA TYR A 77 11.67 -5.18 -6.67
C TYR A 77 12.31 -3.80 -6.50
N SER A 78 13.30 -3.51 -7.33
CA SER A 78 13.87 -2.17 -7.49
C SER A 78 14.14 -1.89 -8.95
N TYR A 79 13.60 -0.80 -9.46
CA TYR A 79 13.74 -0.45 -10.88
C TYR A 79 15.21 -0.23 -11.29
N GLU A 80 16.07 0.21 -10.40
CA GLU A 80 17.50 0.47 -10.65
C GLU A 80 18.31 -0.82 -10.86
N MET A 81 17.79 -1.97 -10.45
CA MET A 81 18.47 -3.24 -10.56
C MET A 81 18.47 -3.77 -11.99
N LYS A 82 19.56 -4.47 -12.36
CA LYS A 82 19.79 -5.02 -13.69
C LYS A 82 19.49 -6.51 -13.80
N TYR A 83 19.25 -7.18 -12.67
CA TYR A 83 19.03 -8.61 -12.60
C TYR A 83 17.70 -8.94 -11.95
N ILE A 84 17.00 -9.93 -12.50
CA ILE A 84 15.87 -10.60 -11.86
C ILE A 84 16.37 -11.93 -11.30
N GLU A 85 16.05 -12.20 -10.03
CA GLU A 85 16.33 -13.47 -9.36
C GLU A 85 15.23 -14.51 -9.61
N GLY A 86 14.03 -14.07 -9.86
CA GLY A 86 12.86 -14.88 -10.15
C GLY A 86 11.58 -14.09 -9.94
N PHE A 87 10.44 -14.79 -9.91
CA PHE A 87 9.11 -14.23 -9.77
C PHE A 87 8.43 -14.84 -8.55
N ALA A 88 8.07 -14.02 -7.58
CA ALA A 88 7.45 -14.46 -6.34
C ALA A 88 5.95 -14.20 -6.33
N PHE A 89 5.19 -15.04 -5.60
CA PHE A 89 3.72 -14.96 -5.51
C PHE A 89 3.22 -13.99 -4.45
N THR A 90 4.08 -13.52 -3.59
CA THR A 90 3.73 -12.60 -2.50
C THR A 90 4.68 -11.40 -2.48
N GLN A 91 4.16 -10.20 -2.24
CA GLN A 91 4.93 -8.96 -2.18
C GLN A 91 4.47 -8.10 -1.00
N MET A 92 5.26 -7.08 -0.65
CA MET A 92 4.93 -6.07 0.33
C MET A 92 5.02 -4.70 -0.35
N SER A 93 3.92 -3.95 -0.47
CA SER A 93 3.89 -2.73 -1.27
C SER A 93 4.29 -1.50 -0.46
N GLY A 94 5.21 -0.70 -1.01
CA GLY A 94 5.47 0.67 -0.54
C GLY A 94 6.08 0.80 0.84
N ILE A 95 6.57 -0.27 1.45
CA ILE A 95 7.06 -0.28 2.83
C ILE A 95 8.58 -0.38 2.86
N GLY A 96 9.21 0.45 3.70
CA GLY A 96 10.63 0.37 4.01
C GLY A 96 10.96 -0.69 5.07
N TRP A 97 12.13 -0.52 5.72
CA TRP A 97 12.59 -1.34 6.82
C TRP A 97 12.77 -2.83 6.47
N TYR A 98 13.48 -3.08 5.35
CA TYR A 98 13.92 -4.38 4.84
C TYR A 98 12.85 -5.26 4.18
N GLY A 99 11.58 -4.89 4.23
CA GLY A 99 10.50 -5.65 3.58
C GLY A 99 10.28 -7.06 4.11
N ASP A 100 9.34 -7.77 3.49
CA ASP A 100 9.00 -9.15 3.81
C ASP A 100 8.31 -9.84 2.62
N LEU A 101 7.79 -11.07 2.80
CA LEU A 101 7.17 -11.84 1.74
C LEU A 101 8.15 -12.20 0.62
N GLY A 102 7.79 -12.14 -0.65
CA GLY A 102 8.63 -12.59 -1.76
C GLY A 102 8.78 -14.11 -1.80
N ASN A 103 7.78 -14.83 -1.30
CA ASN A 103 7.79 -16.27 -1.13
C ASN A 103 7.41 -17.00 -2.43
N PHE A 104 7.77 -18.28 -2.49
CA PHE A 104 7.53 -19.15 -3.64
C PHE A 104 8.14 -18.53 -4.91
N LEU A 105 9.48 -18.39 -4.89
CA LEU A 105 10.23 -17.75 -5.97
C LEU A 105 10.47 -18.72 -7.12
N VAL A 106 9.83 -18.47 -8.24
CA VAL A 106 9.92 -19.27 -9.47
C VAL A 106 10.92 -18.67 -10.44
N THR A 107 11.85 -19.48 -10.94
CA THR A 107 12.84 -19.03 -11.94
C THR A 107 12.92 -20.04 -13.08
N PRO A 108 12.52 -19.68 -14.32
CA PRO A 108 12.79 -20.51 -15.50
C PRO A 108 14.24 -20.30 -15.94
N THR A 109 14.94 -21.40 -16.26
CA THR A 109 16.36 -21.37 -16.67
C THR A 109 16.63 -22.37 -17.79
N THR A 110 17.82 -22.26 -18.39
CA THR A 110 18.39 -23.25 -19.32
C THR A 110 19.84 -23.55 -18.92
N GLY A 111 20.30 -24.75 -19.21
CA GLY A 111 21.68 -25.17 -18.92
C GLY A 111 21.88 -25.72 -17.51
N PRO A 112 23.08 -25.57 -16.90
CA PRO A 112 23.42 -26.16 -15.60
C PRO A 112 22.49 -25.68 -14.47
N LEU A 113 22.22 -26.54 -13.50
CA LEU A 113 21.49 -26.17 -12.29
C LEU A 113 22.35 -25.29 -11.40
N HIS A 114 21.82 -24.13 -11.03
CA HIS A 114 22.34 -23.25 -9.98
C HIS A 114 21.33 -23.16 -8.87
N VAL A 115 21.75 -23.32 -7.63
CA VAL A 115 20.87 -23.32 -6.43
C VAL A 115 20.92 -22.00 -5.64
N VAL A 116 21.73 -21.06 -6.09
CA VAL A 116 21.84 -19.70 -5.55
C VAL A 116 21.54 -18.68 -6.64
N ALA A 117 21.07 -17.50 -6.24
CA ALA A 117 20.84 -16.40 -7.19
C ALA A 117 22.12 -15.93 -7.90
N GLY A 118 23.24 -16.00 -7.20
CA GLY A 118 24.55 -15.65 -7.71
C GLY A 118 24.97 -14.20 -7.45
N ARG A 119 26.26 -13.93 -7.65
CA ARG A 119 26.90 -12.60 -7.50
C ARG A 119 27.92 -12.39 -8.60
N HIS A 120 27.54 -11.77 -9.70
CA HIS A 120 28.44 -11.47 -10.81
C HIS A 120 29.43 -12.61 -11.13
N LYS A 121 30.74 -12.29 -11.26
CA LYS A 121 31.79 -13.24 -11.56
C LYS A 121 32.22 -14.12 -10.37
N GLU A 122 31.91 -13.67 -9.15
CA GLU A 122 32.41 -14.31 -7.92
C GLU A 122 31.62 -15.56 -7.56
N LEU A 123 30.34 -15.58 -7.83
CA LEU A 123 29.44 -16.71 -7.55
C LEU A 123 28.40 -16.82 -8.66
N PRO A 124 28.57 -17.75 -9.63
CA PRO A 124 27.55 -18.03 -10.64
C PRO A 124 26.23 -18.45 -10.01
N GLY A 125 25.11 -18.03 -10.60
CA GLY A 125 23.78 -18.33 -10.06
C GLY A 125 22.70 -18.25 -11.11
N TYR A 126 21.45 -18.43 -10.66
CA TYR A 126 20.28 -18.51 -11.53
C TYR A 126 19.68 -17.16 -11.92
N ARG A 127 20.11 -16.04 -11.33
CA ARG A 127 19.60 -14.72 -11.72
C ARG A 127 19.93 -14.38 -13.16
N SER A 128 19.05 -13.64 -13.82
CA SER A 128 19.22 -13.22 -15.21
C SER A 128 19.22 -11.71 -15.37
N LEU A 129 20.05 -11.21 -16.27
CA LEU A 129 19.87 -9.87 -16.82
C LEU A 129 18.51 -9.77 -17.50
N TYR A 130 17.95 -8.58 -17.53
CA TYR A 130 16.75 -8.23 -18.28
C TYR A 130 16.83 -6.80 -18.81
N SER A 131 16.00 -6.48 -19.79
CA SER A 131 15.97 -5.15 -20.41
C SER A 131 14.75 -4.39 -19.96
N LYS A 132 14.94 -3.17 -19.47
CA LYS A 132 13.85 -2.25 -19.15
C LYS A 132 12.94 -1.91 -20.34
N LYS A 133 13.46 -2.05 -21.56
CA LYS A 133 12.68 -1.81 -22.79
C LYS A 133 11.68 -2.92 -23.09
N ASP A 134 11.95 -4.14 -22.58
CA ASP A 134 11.12 -5.32 -22.80
C ASP A 134 10.23 -5.61 -21.58
N GLU A 135 10.33 -4.78 -20.55
CA GLU A 135 9.54 -4.89 -19.33
C GLU A 135 8.17 -4.24 -19.53
N VAL A 136 7.11 -5.00 -19.30
CA VAL A 136 5.72 -4.55 -19.45
C VAL A 136 4.98 -4.78 -18.14
N ALA A 137 4.38 -3.73 -17.59
CA ALA A 137 3.50 -3.80 -16.44
C ALA A 137 2.15 -3.14 -16.75
N GLN A 138 1.08 -3.80 -16.37
CA GLN A 138 -0.31 -3.34 -16.52
C GLN A 138 -1.13 -3.82 -15.31
N ALA A 139 -2.28 -3.24 -15.09
CA ALA A 139 -3.19 -3.73 -14.07
C ALA A 139 -3.51 -5.22 -14.29
N GLY A 140 -3.02 -6.09 -13.37
CA GLY A 140 -3.21 -7.54 -13.44
C GLY A 140 -2.29 -8.30 -14.39
N TYR A 141 -1.23 -7.68 -14.93
CA TYR A 141 -0.32 -8.34 -15.86
C TYR A 141 1.10 -7.78 -15.77
N TYR A 142 2.09 -8.68 -15.88
CA TYR A 142 3.50 -8.33 -16.01
C TYR A 142 4.20 -9.25 -17.01
N ALA A 143 5.19 -8.72 -17.75
CA ALA A 143 6.03 -9.51 -18.65
C ALA A 143 7.44 -8.93 -18.77
N THR A 144 8.42 -9.81 -19.00
CA THR A 144 9.80 -9.45 -19.30
C THR A 144 10.54 -10.60 -19.96
N THR A 145 11.73 -10.33 -20.52
CA THR A 145 12.63 -11.36 -21.09
C THR A 145 13.87 -11.53 -20.21
N LEU A 146 14.10 -12.77 -19.74
CA LEU A 146 15.32 -13.18 -19.06
C LEU A 146 16.41 -13.41 -20.09
N THR A 147 17.28 -12.41 -20.29
CA THR A 147 18.19 -12.37 -21.44
C THR A 147 19.29 -13.42 -21.40
N ASN A 148 19.76 -13.83 -20.20
CA ASN A 148 20.76 -14.88 -20.07
C ASN A 148 20.26 -16.25 -20.56
N TYR A 149 18.93 -16.46 -20.52
CA TYR A 149 18.29 -17.73 -20.87
C TYR A 149 17.48 -17.64 -22.16
N ASN A 150 17.28 -16.41 -22.69
CA ASN A 150 16.39 -16.15 -23.81
C ASN A 150 14.95 -16.70 -23.55
N ILE A 151 14.44 -16.48 -22.34
CA ILE A 151 13.10 -16.93 -21.93
C ILE A 151 12.22 -15.70 -21.74
N HIS A 152 11.09 -15.65 -22.45
CA HIS A 152 10.06 -14.65 -22.22
C HIS A 152 9.11 -15.15 -21.13
N ALA A 153 8.98 -14.37 -20.05
CA ALA A 153 8.16 -14.67 -18.89
C ALA A 153 6.99 -13.69 -18.80
N GLU A 154 5.79 -14.24 -18.67
CA GLU A 154 4.56 -13.49 -18.51
C GLU A 154 3.80 -14.01 -17.29
N MET A 155 3.07 -13.14 -16.61
CA MET A 155 2.31 -13.52 -15.42
C MET A 155 1.04 -12.70 -15.25
N THR A 156 0.02 -13.35 -14.69
CA THR A 156 -1.25 -12.77 -14.30
C THR A 156 -1.83 -13.50 -13.09
N THR A 157 -2.83 -12.90 -12.43
CA THR A 157 -3.33 -13.39 -11.13
C THR A 157 -4.86 -13.43 -11.07
N ALA A 158 -5.35 -14.30 -10.20
CA ALA A 158 -6.64 -14.23 -9.53
C ALA A 158 -6.39 -13.80 -8.05
N PRO A 159 -7.42 -13.61 -7.22
CA PRO A 159 -7.22 -13.10 -5.84
C PRO A 159 -6.29 -13.94 -4.97
N HIS A 160 -6.34 -15.29 -5.05
CA HIS A 160 -5.55 -16.20 -4.22
C HIS A 160 -4.63 -17.12 -5.04
N SER A 161 -4.60 -16.95 -6.36
CA SER A 161 -3.88 -17.81 -7.29
C SER A 161 -3.20 -17.01 -8.38
N GLY A 162 -2.14 -17.57 -8.97
CA GLY A 162 -1.45 -16.95 -10.09
C GLY A 162 -1.07 -17.96 -11.15
N ILE A 163 -0.89 -17.49 -12.39
CA ILE A 163 -0.42 -18.27 -13.51
C ILE A 163 0.71 -17.56 -14.23
N MET A 164 1.76 -18.32 -14.54
CA MET A 164 2.94 -17.88 -15.30
C MET A 164 2.98 -18.60 -16.63
N ARG A 165 3.44 -17.91 -17.66
CA ARG A 165 3.66 -18.42 -19.01
C ARG A 165 5.11 -18.17 -19.41
N PHE A 166 5.87 -19.22 -19.63
CA PHE A 166 7.26 -19.16 -20.04
C PHE A 166 7.41 -19.64 -21.47
N THR A 167 7.92 -18.78 -22.35
CA THR A 167 8.26 -19.13 -23.73
C THR A 167 9.76 -19.42 -23.80
N PHE A 168 10.11 -20.69 -23.99
CA PHE A 168 11.49 -21.16 -24.00
C PHE A 168 12.10 -21.18 -25.42
N PRO A 169 13.41 -20.99 -25.53
CA PRO A 169 14.14 -21.36 -26.75
C PRO A 169 14.26 -22.90 -26.90
N GLN A 170 14.70 -23.35 -28.04
CA GLN A 170 15.08 -24.75 -28.18
C GLN A 170 16.27 -25.06 -27.26
N ASN A 171 16.09 -25.99 -26.33
CA ASN A 171 17.14 -26.43 -25.41
C ASN A 171 16.89 -27.83 -24.87
N LYS A 172 17.97 -28.62 -24.69
CA LYS A 172 17.88 -29.94 -24.09
C LYS A 172 17.81 -29.94 -22.57
N GLN A 173 18.16 -28.81 -21.94
CA GLN A 173 18.20 -28.62 -20.49
C GLN A 173 17.42 -27.34 -20.10
N SER A 174 16.14 -27.34 -20.41
CA SER A 174 15.21 -26.32 -19.90
C SER A 174 14.73 -26.74 -18.52
N ARG A 175 14.50 -25.76 -17.67
CA ARG A 175 14.13 -25.98 -16.24
C ARG A 175 13.17 -24.94 -15.74
N ILE A 176 12.29 -25.34 -14.84
CA ILE A 176 11.64 -24.48 -13.88
C ILE A 176 12.14 -24.88 -12.49
N GLN A 177 12.69 -23.91 -11.75
CA GLN A 177 13.11 -24.08 -10.37
C GLN A 177 12.38 -23.15 -9.44
N ILE A 178 12.20 -23.57 -8.19
CA ILE A 178 11.44 -22.86 -7.15
C ILE A 178 12.28 -22.82 -5.89
N ASP A 179 12.68 -21.63 -5.46
CA ASP A 179 13.36 -21.42 -4.19
C ASP A 179 12.30 -21.24 -3.08
N LEU A 180 12.15 -22.29 -2.25
CA LEU A 180 11.22 -22.30 -1.13
C LEU A 180 11.78 -21.61 0.12
N ALA A 181 13.08 -21.34 0.17
CA ALA A 181 13.68 -20.58 1.26
C ALA A 181 13.59 -19.07 1.07
N ARG A 182 13.07 -18.60 -0.07
CA ARG A 182 13.00 -17.18 -0.39
C ARG A 182 12.09 -16.42 0.55
N ARG A 183 12.61 -15.31 1.09
CA ARG A 183 11.89 -14.27 1.84
C ARG A 183 12.65 -12.96 1.65
N VAL A 184 11.96 -11.88 1.32
CA VAL A 184 12.59 -10.55 1.23
C VAL A 184 13.05 -10.12 2.63
N GLY A 185 14.29 -9.61 2.73
CA GLY A 185 14.89 -9.23 4.01
C GLY A 185 15.27 -10.41 4.92
N GLY A 186 15.19 -11.65 4.42
CA GLY A 186 15.48 -12.83 5.22
C GLY A 186 15.43 -14.16 4.47
N THR A 187 15.12 -15.22 5.21
CA THR A 187 14.87 -16.57 4.70
C THR A 187 13.71 -17.20 5.43
N SER A 188 12.96 -18.09 4.77
CA SER A 188 12.16 -19.05 5.52
C SER A 188 13.09 -20.08 6.16
N THR A 189 12.79 -20.53 7.37
CA THR A 189 13.71 -21.33 8.18
C THR A 189 13.55 -22.83 7.99
N GLU A 190 12.37 -23.25 7.56
CA GLU A 190 12.02 -24.64 7.31
C GLU A 190 11.05 -24.73 6.14
N GLN A 191 11.20 -25.72 5.30
CA GLN A 191 10.37 -25.96 4.13
C GLN A 191 9.97 -27.43 4.03
N TYR A 192 8.82 -27.67 3.44
CA TYR A 192 8.31 -28.99 3.08
C TYR A 192 7.79 -28.98 1.66
N ILE A 193 8.06 -30.06 0.92
CA ILE A 193 7.52 -30.29 -0.41
C ILE A 193 7.08 -31.74 -0.57
N LYS A 194 5.94 -31.93 -1.23
CA LYS A 194 5.40 -33.22 -1.64
C LYS A 194 5.15 -33.19 -3.14
N VAL A 195 5.60 -34.22 -3.83
CA VAL A 195 5.23 -34.51 -5.24
C VAL A 195 3.92 -35.30 -5.23
N VAL A 196 2.83 -34.65 -5.61
CA VAL A 196 1.48 -35.22 -5.56
C VAL A 196 1.25 -36.20 -6.73
N ASN A 197 1.72 -35.78 -7.91
CA ASN A 197 1.74 -36.59 -9.14
C ASN A 197 2.81 -36.03 -10.08
N ASP A 198 2.84 -36.50 -11.33
CA ASP A 198 3.85 -36.11 -12.32
C ASP A 198 3.70 -34.66 -12.87
N HIS A 199 2.70 -33.90 -12.41
CA HIS A 199 2.48 -32.49 -12.79
C HIS A 199 2.31 -31.57 -11.59
N THR A 200 2.25 -32.10 -10.37
CA THR A 200 1.73 -31.34 -9.20
C THR A 200 2.64 -31.48 -7.99
N ILE A 201 2.97 -30.35 -7.40
CA ILE A 201 3.64 -30.27 -6.10
C ILE A 201 2.78 -29.48 -5.10
N ALA A 202 2.91 -29.82 -3.83
CA ALA A 202 2.33 -29.08 -2.73
C ALA A 202 3.35 -28.95 -1.60
N GLY A 203 3.18 -27.95 -0.74
CA GLY A 203 4.11 -27.79 0.38
C GLY A 203 3.89 -26.49 1.15
N TRP A 204 4.89 -26.18 1.96
CA TRP A 204 4.89 -24.98 2.78
C TRP A 204 6.31 -24.47 3.08
N MET A 205 6.37 -23.21 3.52
CA MET A 205 7.57 -22.55 4.01
C MET A 205 7.26 -21.73 5.26
N LYS A 206 8.00 -21.95 6.36
CA LYS A 206 7.86 -21.23 7.62
C LYS A 206 8.73 -19.98 7.64
N CYS A 207 8.15 -18.86 8.00
CA CYS A 207 8.78 -17.54 8.02
C CYS A 207 8.72 -16.88 9.41
N PRO A 208 9.41 -17.44 10.42
CA PRO A 208 9.45 -16.84 11.74
C PRO A 208 10.43 -15.66 11.82
N PRO A 209 10.39 -14.82 12.88
CA PRO A 209 11.27 -13.66 13.04
C PRO A 209 12.76 -13.98 13.02
N GLU A 210 13.16 -15.17 13.47
CA GLU A 210 14.56 -15.63 13.49
C GLU A 210 15.16 -15.72 12.09
N GLY A 211 14.33 -15.93 11.07
CA GLY A 211 14.71 -15.92 9.66
C GLY A 211 14.94 -14.51 9.10
N GLY A 212 14.58 -13.45 9.81
CA GLY A 212 14.64 -12.07 9.33
C GLY A 212 13.28 -11.58 8.81
N GLY A 213 13.25 -11.00 7.62
CA GLY A 213 12.09 -10.33 7.06
C GLY A 213 11.95 -8.90 7.60
N TRP A 214 10.76 -8.37 7.67
CA TRP A 214 10.49 -6.99 8.02
C TRP A 214 11.14 -6.58 9.34
N GLY A 215 11.85 -5.45 9.28
CA GLY A 215 12.63 -4.95 10.42
C GLY A 215 13.76 -5.89 10.84
N ASN A 216 14.28 -6.73 9.94
CA ASN A 216 15.29 -7.74 10.26
C ASN A 216 14.84 -8.70 11.39
N GLY A 217 13.54 -9.03 11.41
CA GLY A 217 12.87 -9.83 12.43
C GLY A 217 12.27 -9.01 13.59
N ALA A 218 12.61 -7.73 13.75
CA ALA A 218 12.07 -6.88 14.82
C ALA A 218 10.56 -6.62 14.64
N GLY A 219 10.03 -6.69 13.42
CA GLY A 219 8.60 -6.63 13.11
C GLY A 219 7.79 -7.83 13.61
N LYS A 220 8.47 -8.90 14.11
CA LYS A 220 7.88 -10.10 14.72
C LYS A 220 6.93 -10.89 13.81
N ALA A 221 7.05 -10.71 12.48
CA ALA A 221 6.24 -11.47 11.53
C ALA A 221 6.54 -12.97 11.66
N ASN A 222 5.49 -13.77 11.92
CA ASN A 222 5.58 -15.21 12.09
C ASN A 222 4.42 -15.87 11.34
N TYR A 223 4.70 -16.38 10.14
CA TYR A 223 3.69 -16.93 9.26
C TYR A 223 4.22 -18.14 8.50
N THR A 224 3.30 -18.94 7.98
CA THR A 224 3.61 -20.04 7.05
C THR A 224 2.90 -19.76 5.74
N VAL A 225 3.63 -19.89 4.63
CA VAL A 225 3.05 -19.83 3.29
C VAL A 225 2.88 -21.25 2.78
N TYR A 226 1.67 -21.61 2.44
CA TYR A 226 1.31 -22.88 1.81
C TYR A 226 1.08 -22.67 0.32
N PHE A 227 1.46 -23.67 -0.48
CA PHE A 227 1.27 -23.65 -1.92
C PHE A 227 0.74 -24.98 -2.45
N PHE A 228 0.02 -24.91 -3.55
CA PHE A 228 -0.36 -26.03 -4.39
C PHE A 228 -0.15 -25.61 -5.83
N ALA A 229 0.83 -26.22 -6.54
CA ALA A 229 1.26 -25.78 -7.85
C ALA A 229 1.19 -26.90 -8.89
N GLU A 230 0.69 -26.54 -10.07
CA GLU A 230 0.55 -27.42 -11.22
C GLU A 230 1.39 -26.91 -12.39
N PHE A 231 1.96 -27.84 -13.16
CA PHE A 231 2.77 -27.58 -14.34
C PHE A 231 2.08 -28.17 -15.59
N SER A 232 2.14 -27.46 -16.69
CA SER A 232 1.56 -27.95 -17.96
C SER A 232 2.37 -29.08 -18.62
N LYS A 233 3.62 -29.31 -18.16
CA LYS A 233 4.48 -30.42 -18.58
C LYS A 233 4.72 -31.40 -17.45
N PRO A 234 4.75 -32.72 -17.73
CA PRO A 234 5.05 -33.73 -16.72
C PRO A 234 6.51 -33.68 -16.28
N PHE A 235 6.74 -34.04 -15.03
CA PHE A 235 8.08 -34.19 -14.46
C PHE A 235 8.74 -35.47 -14.99
N LYS A 236 9.66 -35.34 -15.91
CA LYS A 236 10.52 -36.47 -16.35
C LYS A 236 11.74 -36.64 -15.44
N ASN A 237 12.44 -35.53 -15.23
CA ASN A 237 13.57 -35.41 -14.32
C ASN A 237 13.30 -34.30 -13.36
N TYR A 238 13.17 -34.59 -12.08
CA TYR A 238 12.98 -33.62 -11.03
C TYR A 238 13.84 -33.97 -9.81
N GLY A 239 14.05 -32.95 -8.99
CA GLY A 239 14.79 -33.07 -7.75
C GLY A 239 14.59 -31.89 -6.85
N ALA A 240 15.25 -31.93 -5.73
CA ALA A 240 15.35 -30.83 -4.80
C ALA A 240 16.82 -30.57 -4.45
N TRP A 241 17.13 -29.32 -4.09
CA TRP A 241 18.35 -29.04 -3.35
C TRP A 241 17.99 -28.81 -1.90
N MET A 242 18.90 -29.14 -1.00
CA MET A 242 18.77 -28.95 0.43
C MET A 242 20.15 -28.62 1.01
N ALA A 243 20.22 -27.55 1.80
CA ALA A 243 21.47 -27.15 2.45
C ALA A 243 21.32 -27.22 3.96
N ASP A 244 22.37 -27.67 4.63
CA ASP A 244 22.47 -27.62 6.07
C ASP A 244 22.97 -26.22 6.48
N ILE A 245 22.05 -25.42 7.01
CA ILE A 245 22.31 -24.04 7.41
C ILE A 245 22.35 -23.98 8.94
N PRO A 246 23.52 -23.68 9.54
CA PRO A 246 23.65 -23.51 10.97
C PRO A 246 22.69 -22.47 11.54
N GLU A 247 22.29 -22.66 12.79
CA GLU A 247 21.45 -21.69 13.49
C GLU A 247 22.07 -20.28 13.50
N GLY A 248 21.24 -19.26 13.35
CA GLY A 248 21.65 -17.86 13.30
C GLY A 248 22.24 -17.41 11.95
N ILE A 249 22.36 -18.29 10.96
CA ILE A 249 22.77 -17.93 9.61
C ILE A 249 21.56 -17.85 8.68
N SER A 250 21.30 -16.67 8.16
CA SER A 250 20.21 -16.39 7.22
C SER A 250 20.58 -15.20 6.34
N ARG A 251 19.72 -14.82 5.38
CA ARG A 251 19.85 -13.58 4.61
C ARG A 251 19.36 -12.34 5.35
N LYS A 252 19.09 -12.42 6.63
CA LYS A 252 18.54 -11.34 7.45
C LYS A 252 19.52 -10.20 7.73
N SER A 253 20.64 -10.11 7.08
CA SER A 253 21.56 -8.99 7.20
C SER A 253 21.17 -7.86 6.25
N GLU A 254 21.63 -6.66 6.55
CA GLU A 254 21.48 -5.47 5.71
C GLU A 254 22.14 -5.61 4.33
N SER A 255 23.04 -6.54 4.17
CA SER A 255 23.61 -6.88 2.89
C SER A 255 22.61 -7.66 2.04
N VAL A 256 22.52 -7.30 0.78
CA VAL A 256 21.64 -7.87 -0.25
C VAL A 256 21.67 -9.41 -0.27
N THR A 257 22.82 -10.01 0.00
CA THR A 257 23.00 -11.45 0.21
C THR A 257 24.12 -11.68 1.22
N SER A 258 23.90 -12.55 2.19
CA SER A 258 24.97 -12.98 3.08
C SER A 258 25.92 -13.91 2.32
N LEU A 259 27.17 -13.52 2.13
CA LEU A 259 28.21 -14.37 1.49
C LEU A 259 28.32 -15.75 2.14
N LYS A 260 28.25 -15.79 3.46
CA LYS A 260 28.32 -17.05 4.21
C LYS A 260 27.12 -17.95 3.92
N TYR A 261 25.93 -17.37 3.88
CA TYR A 261 24.69 -18.08 3.56
C TYR A 261 24.76 -18.66 2.13
N ASP A 262 25.04 -17.82 1.14
CA ASP A 262 25.13 -18.23 -0.26
C ASP A 262 26.22 -19.29 -0.48
N SER A 263 27.36 -19.19 0.22
CA SER A 263 28.45 -20.17 0.15
C SER A 263 28.07 -21.54 0.72
N LEU A 264 27.19 -21.58 1.73
CA LEU A 264 26.64 -22.82 2.28
C LEU A 264 25.61 -23.42 1.32
N VAL A 265 24.71 -22.60 0.79
CA VAL A 265 23.69 -23.04 -0.17
C VAL A 265 24.31 -23.53 -1.48
N ALA A 266 25.38 -22.89 -1.96
CA ALA A 266 26.09 -23.32 -3.16
C ALA A 266 26.64 -24.79 -3.04
N LYS A 267 26.74 -25.30 -1.82
CA LYS A 267 27.14 -26.68 -1.51
C LYS A 267 25.97 -27.60 -1.20
N ALA A 268 24.75 -27.19 -1.54
CA ALA A 268 23.53 -27.95 -1.25
C ALA A 268 23.59 -29.36 -1.84
N LYS A 269 23.07 -30.31 -1.09
CA LYS A 269 22.87 -31.68 -1.55
C LYS A 269 21.69 -31.73 -2.51
N ILE A 270 21.87 -32.38 -3.65
CA ILE A 270 20.83 -32.68 -4.62
C ILE A 270 20.17 -34.02 -4.28
N VAL A 271 18.85 -34.00 -4.12
CA VAL A 271 18.02 -35.19 -3.89
C VAL A 271 17.15 -35.40 -5.12
N SER A 272 17.29 -36.51 -5.79
CA SER A 272 16.53 -36.84 -7.00
C SER A 272 15.42 -37.84 -6.69
N LYS A 273 14.24 -37.70 -7.35
CA LYS A 273 13.13 -38.66 -7.30
C LYS A 273 12.66 -38.98 -5.89
N PHE A 274 12.22 -37.95 -5.18
CA PHE A 274 11.57 -38.07 -3.86
C PHE A 274 10.04 -37.99 -4.00
N THR A 275 9.31 -38.52 -3.00
CA THR A 275 7.87 -38.34 -2.87
C THR A 275 7.56 -37.13 -1.99
N GLU A 276 8.27 -36.98 -0.89
CA GLU A 276 8.19 -35.84 0.01
C GLU A 276 9.57 -35.55 0.63
N LEU A 277 9.78 -34.31 1.00
CA LEU A 277 11.05 -33.87 1.60
C LEU A 277 10.79 -32.68 2.51
N GLN A 278 11.41 -32.70 3.68
CA GLN A 278 11.40 -31.59 4.63
C GLN A 278 12.83 -31.24 5.02
N GLY A 279 13.12 -29.95 5.13
CA GLY A 279 14.49 -29.52 5.47
C GLY A 279 14.66 -28.02 5.51
N LYS A 280 15.92 -27.59 5.58
CA LYS A 280 16.32 -26.19 5.57
C LYS A 280 16.88 -25.81 4.20
N HIS A 281 16.63 -24.59 3.79
CA HIS A 281 17.01 -24.05 2.48
C HIS A 281 16.72 -25.03 1.34
N LEU A 282 15.46 -25.43 1.26
CA LEU A 282 14.97 -26.38 0.29
C LEU A 282 14.47 -25.63 -0.95
N GLY A 283 14.75 -26.15 -2.11
CA GLY A 283 14.11 -25.75 -3.34
C GLY A 283 13.84 -26.94 -4.24
N PHE A 284 12.97 -26.75 -5.20
CA PHE A 284 12.53 -27.75 -6.17
C PHE A 284 12.98 -27.37 -7.57
N PHE A 285 13.26 -28.37 -8.41
CA PHE A 285 13.45 -28.17 -9.84
C PHE A 285 12.89 -29.33 -10.65
N THR A 286 12.45 -29.03 -11.87
CA THR A 286 12.09 -30.02 -12.88
C THR A 286 12.73 -29.66 -14.22
N ASP A 287 13.40 -30.65 -14.83
CA ASP A 287 14.07 -30.51 -16.12
C ASP A 287 13.24 -31.10 -17.25
N PHE A 288 13.31 -30.46 -18.41
CA PHE A 288 12.65 -30.92 -19.64
C PHE A 288 13.37 -30.42 -20.90
N GLU A 289 13.09 -31.04 -22.03
CA GLU A 289 13.51 -30.52 -23.33
C GLU A 289 12.45 -29.58 -23.89
N THR A 290 12.89 -28.51 -24.57
CA THR A 290 12.00 -27.60 -25.28
C THR A 290 12.37 -27.44 -26.73
N LYS A 291 11.36 -27.28 -27.58
CA LYS A 291 11.48 -26.76 -28.95
C LYS A 291 11.59 -25.26 -28.93
N ASP A 292 11.93 -24.67 -30.06
CA ASP A 292 11.94 -23.21 -30.19
C ASP A 292 10.54 -22.64 -29.97
N LYS A 293 10.45 -21.59 -29.11
CA LYS A 293 9.22 -20.92 -28.71
C LYS A 293 8.20 -21.83 -28.01
N GLU A 294 8.64 -22.91 -27.42
CA GLU A 294 7.75 -23.78 -26.67
C GLU A 294 7.28 -23.10 -25.38
N VAL A 295 5.97 -23.15 -25.16
CA VAL A 295 5.33 -22.55 -23.98
C VAL A 295 5.18 -23.59 -22.88
N VAL A 296 5.65 -23.26 -21.67
CA VAL A 296 5.40 -24.04 -20.45
C VAL A 296 4.69 -23.14 -19.45
N LEU A 297 3.60 -23.64 -18.90
CA LEU A 297 2.80 -22.93 -17.89
C LEU A 297 3.05 -23.51 -16.50
N LEU A 298 3.03 -22.62 -15.50
CA LEU A 298 2.97 -22.95 -14.08
C LEU A 298 1.86 -22.13 -13.46
N LYS A 299 0.97 -22.76 -12.67
CA LYS A 299 -0.01 -22.06 -11.85
C LYS A 299 0.06 -22.53 -10.40
N SER A 300 -0.20 -21.64 -9.47
CA SER A 300 -0.19 -21.97 -8.04
C SER A 300 -1.27 -21.20 -7.30
N GLY A 301 -1.94 -21.89 -6.39
CA GLY A 301 -2.69 -21.27 -5.30
C GLY A 301 -1.77 -21.06 -4.10
N ILE A 302 -2.01 -19.98 -3.37
CA ILE A 302 -1.31 -19.62 -2.14
C ILE A 302 -2.33 -19.54 -1.01
N SER A 303 -1.94 -19.97 0.18
CA SER A 303 -2.72 -19.87 1.42
C SER A 303 -1.80 -19.56 2.59
N PHE A 304 -2.32 -18.87 3.60
CA PHE A 304 -1.68 -18.75 4.91
C PHE A 304 -2.23 -19.74 5.93
N SER A 305 -3.18 -20.59 5.54
CA SER A 305 -3.91 -21.50 6.42
C SER A 305 -3.46 -22.96 6.27
N SER A 306 -3.41 -23.48 5.02
CA SER A 306 -3.08 -24.89 4.76
C SER A 306 -2.76 -25.17 3.29
N MET A 307 -2.13 -26.34 3.04
CA MET A 307 -1.96 -26.85 1.65
C MET A 307 -3.29 -27.12 0.97
N GLU A 308 -4.31 -27.56 1.72
CA GLU A 308 -5.66 -27.77 1.19
C GLU A 308 -6.33 -26.44 0.82
N GLY A 309 -6.14 -25.37 1.64
CA GLY A 309 -6.58 -24.03 1.29
C GLY A 309 -5.93 -23.53 -0.02
N ALA A 310 -4.62 -23.74 -0.17
CA ALA A 310 -3.92 -23.40 -1.41
C ALA A 310 -4.46 -24.17 -2.63
N ARG A 311 -4.77 -25.47 -2.46
CA ARG A 311 -5.41 -26.30 -3.49
C ARG A 311 -6.80 -25.77 -3.86
N LEU A 312 -7.62 -25.50 -2.86
CA LEU A 312 -8.98 -24.99 -3.04
C LEU A 312 -8.98 -23.65 -3.76
N ASN A 313 -8.10 -22.74 -3.37
CA ASN A 313 -7.91 -21.45 -4.02
C ASN A 313 -7.59 -21.62 -5.52
N LEU A 314 -6.61 -22.46 -5.85
CA LEU A 314 -6.22 -22.70 -7.23
C LEU A 314 -7.36 -23.32 -8.07
N THR A 315 -7.97 -24.39 -7.56
CA THR A 315 -9.00 -25.12 -8.32
C THR A 315 -10.29 -24.32 -8.50
N THR A 316 -10.58 -23.40 -7.59
CA THR A 316 -11.74 -22.49 -7.68
C THR A 316 -11.48 -21.37 -8.69
N GLU A 317 -10.31 -20.74 -8.65
CA GLU A 317 -10.06 -19.51 -9.39
C GLU A 317 -9.43 -19.76 -10.77
N ILE A 318 -8.51 -20.72 -10.88
CA ILE A 318 -7.80 -21.05 -12.13
C ILE A 318 -7.92 -22.57 -12.41
N PRO A 319 -9.12 -23.10 -12.66
CA PRO A 319 -9.29 -24.53 -12.91
C PRO A 319 -8.64 -25.01 -14.22
N GLY A 320 -8.53 -24.14 -15.21
CA GLY A 320 -7.98 -24.44 -16.53
C GLY A 320 -6.57 -23.89 -16.73
N TRP A 321 -6.13 -23.90 -18.01
CA TRP A 321 -4.82 -23.45 -18.45
C TRP A 321 -4.88 -22.24 -19.40
N ASP A 322 -6.05 -21.60 -19.55
CA ASP A 322 -6.19 -20.42 -20.40
C ASP A 322 -5.63 -19.17 -19.70
N PHE A 323 -4.36 -18.88 -19.98
CA PHE A 323 -3.67 -17.70 -19.47
C PHE A 323 -4.37 -16.39 -19.86
N MET A 324 -4.92 -16.32 -21.10
CA MET A 324 -5.52 -15.09 -21.57
C MET A 324 -6.87 -14.83 -20.92
N ASP A 325 -7.65 -15.87 -20.59
CA ASP A 325 -8.89 -15.74 -19.82
C ASP A 325 -8.61 -15.21 -18.41
N VAL A 326 -7.60 -15.75 -17.72
CA VAL A 326 -7.20 -15.25 -16.38
C VAL A 326 -6.78 -13.77 -16.45
N ARG A 327 -5.96 -13.40 -17.45
CA ARG A 327 -5.55 -12.01 -17.67
C ARG A 327 -6.74 -11.09 -17.93
N ALA A 328 -7.68 -11.51 -18.76
CA ALA A 328 -8.88 -10.74 -19.07
C ALA A 328 -9.76 -10.54 -17.82
N LYS A 329 -9.91 -11.58 -16.99
CA LYS A 329 -10.62 -11.48 -15.71
C LYS A 329 -9.94 -10.54 -14.72
N ALA A 330 -8.63 -10.60 -14.57
CA ALA A 330 -7.86 -9.67 -13.72
C ALA A 330 -8.05 -8.21 -14.16
N LYS A 331 -7.95 -7.93 -15.48
CA LYS A 331 -8.21 -6.60 -16.03
C LYS A 331 -9.65 -6.14 -15.80
N ALA A 332 -10.63 -7.04 -15.93
CA ALA A 332 -12.04 -6.74 -15.69
C ALA A 332 -12.31 -6.39 -14.22
N MET A 333 -11.69 -7.11 -13.28
CA MET A 333 -11.75 -6.79 -11.84
C MET A 333 -11.19 -5.40 -11.56
N TRP A 334 -10.05 -5.05 -12.14
CA TRP A 334 -9.48 -3.70 -12.02
C TRP A 334 -10.37 -2.63 -12.62
N ASN A 335 -10.92 -2.84 -13.83
CA ASN A 335 -11.85 -1.90 -14.43
C ASN A 335 -13.07 -1.66 -13.55
N LYS A 336 -13.63 -2.70 -12.95
CA LYS A 336 -14.74 -2.58 -12.02
C LYS A 336 -14.37 -1.71 -10.82
N SER A 337 -13.27 -2.03 -10.13
CA SER A 337 -12.85 -1.33 -8.91
C SER A 337 -12.40 0.12 -9.18
N LEU A 338 -11.68 0.37 -10.25
CA LEU A 338 -11.23 1.72 -10.62
C LEU A 338 -12.39 2.61 -11.12
N SER A 339 -13.49 2.01 -11.57
CA SER A 339 -14.69 2.75 -12.02
C SER A 339 -15.52 3.33 -10.86
N GLU A 340 -15.16 3.06 -9.60
CA GLU A 340 -15.79 3.71 -8.45
C GLU A 340 -15.51 5.23 -8.44
N ILE A 341 -14.42 5.67 -9.07
CA ILE A 341 -14.16 7.09 -9.29
C ILE A 341 -13.87 7.32 -10.78
N SER A 342 -14.68 8.14 -11.44
CA SER A 342 -14.44 8.54 -12.83
C SER A 342 -14.11 10.02 -12.93
N ILE A 343 -13.13 10.35 -13.77
CA ILE A 343 -12.61 11.70 -13.98
C ILE A 343 -12.77 12.14 -15.43
N ALA A 344 -12.95 13.45 -15.63
CA ALA A 344 -12.94 14.06 -16.97
C ALA A 344 -12.20 15.40 -16.96
N GLY A 345 -11.56 15.73 -18.05
CA GLY A 345 -10.59 16.83 -18.14
C GLY A 345 -9.21 16.40 -17.69
N GLY A 346 -8.31 17.34 -17.47
CA GLY A 346 -6.90 17.08 -17.16
C GLY A 346 -6.11 16.52 -18.35
N THR A 347 -4.81 16.37 -18.18
CA THR A 347 -3.89 15.78 -19.16
C THR A 347 -3.92 14.25 -19.10
N GLU A 348 -3.37 13.58 -20.12
CA GLU A 348 -3.22 12.11 -20.12
C GLU A 348 -2.30 11.64 -18.97
N ASP A 349 -1.24 12.40 -18.65
CA ASP A 349 -0.37 12.10 -17.53
C ASP A 349 -1.09 12.23 -16.19
N GLN A 350 -1.91 13.27 -16.01
CA GLN A 350 -2.72 13.41 -14.80
C GLN A 350 -3.72 12.25 -14.62
N LYS A 351 -4.34 11.77 -15.72
CA LYS A 351 -5.22 10.60 -15.68
C LYS A 351 -4.44 9.31 -15.31
N LYS A 352 -3.23 9.15 -15.91
CA LYS A 352 -2.34 8.04 -15.60
C LYS A 352 -1.96 8.05 -14.11
N VAL A 353 -1.51 9.17 -13.57
CA VAL A 353 -1.18 9.33 -12.15
C VAL A 353 -2.39 9.04 -11.27
N PHE A 354 -3.57 9.56 -11.62
CA PHE A 354 -4.78 9.38 -10.84
C PHE A 354 -5.23 7.91 -10.75
N TYR A 355 -5.34 7.24 -11.89
CA TYR A 355 -5.78 5.84 -11.89
C TYR A 355 -4.71 4.89 -11.34
N THR A 356 -3.42 5.23 -11.44
CA THR A 356 -2.35 4.47 -10.79
C THR A 356 -2.39 4.68 -9.27
N ALA A 357 -2.61 5.91 -8.81
CA ALA A 357 -2.80 6.16 -7.38
C ALA A 357 -4.03 5.40 -6.84
N LEU A 358 -5.17 5.46 -7.53
CA LEU A 358 -6.35 4.69 -7.14
C LEU A 358 -6.10 3.17 -7.15
N TYR A 359 -5.31 2.67 -8.10
CA TYR A 359 -4.85 1.27 -8.14
C TYR A 359 -4.02 0.94 -6.88
N HIS A 360 -3.05 1.77 -6.49
CA HIS A 360 -2.23 1.54 -5.31
C HIS A 360 -3.08 1.47 -4.02
N THR A 361 -4.14 2.26 -3.92
CA THR A 361 -5.05 2.22 -2.74
C THR A 361 -5.84 0.92 -2.60
N MET A 362 -5.80 0.04 -3.61
CA MET A 362 -6.52 -1.24 -3.63
C MET A 362 -5.58 -2.46 -3.68
N ILE A 363 -4.28 -2.27 -3.43
CA ILE A 363 -3.32 -3.37 -3.25
C ILE A 363 -3.46 -3.94 -1.83
N ASP A 364 -3.52 -3.09 -0.83
CA ASP A 364 -3.71 -3.44 0.59
C ASP A 364 -4.88 -2.64 1.19
N PRO A 365 -5.52 -3.12 2.27
CA PRO A 365 -5.26 -4.35 3.02
C PRO A 365 -5.74 -5.61 2.27
N ARG A 366 -4.80 -6.52 2.02
CA ARG A 366 -5.07 -7.76 1.25
C ARG A 366 -5.91 -8.76 2.02
N ALA A 367 -6.67 -9.58 1.29
CA ALA A 367 -7.28 -10.76 1.86
C ALA A 367 -6.20 -11.76 2.31
N THR A 368 -6.38 -12.38 3.46
CA THR A 368 -5.54 -13.48 3.95
C THR A 368 -6.34 -14.74 4.25
N ALA A 369 -7.68 -14.66 4.16
CA ALA A 369 -8.56 -15.82 4.15
C ALA A 369 -8.49 -16.55 2.82
N ASP A 370 -8.73 -17.85 2.81
CA ASP A 370 -8.95 -18.67 1.63
C ASP A 370 -10.35 -18.44 1.03
N VAL A 371 -10.60 -18.95 -0.16
CA VAL A 371 -11.89 -18.74 -0.88
C VAL A 371 -13.11 -19.26 -0.13
N ASP A 372 -12.94 -20.19 0.80
CA ASP A 372 -14.00 -20.71 1.66
C ASP A 372 -14.19 -19.92 2.96
N GLY A 373 -13.35 -18.91 3.23
CA GLY A 373 -13.39 -18.13 4.45
C GLY A 373 -12.52 -18.68 5.59
N THR A 374 -11.70 -19.70 5.34
CA THR A 374 -10.70 -20.20 6.30
C THR A 374 -9.51 -19.25 6.39
N TYR A 375 -9.04 -18.94 7.61
CA TYR A 375 -7.90 -18.04 7.83
C TYR A 375 -7.08 -18.45 9.06
N MET A 376 -5.83 -18.03 9.13
CA MET A 376 -4.98 -18.19 10.30
C MET A 376 -5.26 -17.10 11.32
N GLY A 377 -5.63 -17.49 12.54
CA GLY A 377 -5.89 -16.58 13.65
C GLY A 377 -4.64 -16.09 14.37
N GLY A 378 -4.84 -15.12 15.28
CA GLY A 378 -3.78 -14.61 16.16
C GLY A 378 -3.26 -15.64 17.19
N ASP A 379 -3.98 -16.73 17.41
CA ASP A 379 -3.62 -17.90 18.21
C ASP A 379 -2.85 -18.97 17.42
N MET A 380 -2.50 -18.69 16.18
CA MET A 380 -1.83 -19.61 15.24
C MET A 380 -2.66 -20.87 14.92
N LYS A 381 -3.98 -20.77 15.00
CA LYS A 381 -4.92 -21.82 14.61
C LYS A 381 -5.75 -21.39 13.40
N ALA A 382 -6.21 -22.38 12.63
CA ALA A 382 -7.15 -22.14 11.55
C ALA A 382 -8.54 -21.81 12.13
N HIS A 383 -9.12 -20.73 11.65
CA HIS A 383 -10.49 -20.28 11.93
C HIS A 383 -11.25 -20.20 10.60
N HIS A 384 -12.58 -20.11 10.71
CA HIS A 384 -13.46 -19.98 9.56
C HIS A 384 -14.54 -18.93 9.83
N THR A 385 -14.80 -18.08 8.85
CA THR A 385 -15.90 -17.11 8.89
C THR A 385 -16.47 -16.85 7.50
N ASN A 386 -17.78 -16.58 7.44
CA ASN A 386 -18.46 -16.07 6.25
C ASN A 386 -19.02 -14.65 6.48
N LYS A 387 -18.66 -14.01 7.61
CA LYS A 387 -19.19 -12.69 8.00
C LYS A 387 -18.33 -11.55 7.48
N PHE A 388 -17.03 -11.78 7.32
CA PHE A 388 -16.06 -10.79 6.83
C PHE A 388 -14.89 -11.51 6.16
N VAL A 389 -14.12 -10.80 5.37
CA VAL A 389 -12.86 -11.29 4.81
C VAL A 389 -11.72 -10.90 5.75
N LYS A 390 -10.99 -11.89 6.28
CA LYS A 390 -9.78 -11.62 7.08
C LYS A 390 -8.76 -10.90 6.21
N ARG A 391 -8.29 -9.74 6.69
CA ARG A 391 -7.33 -8.89 6.00
C ARG A 391 -6.09 -8.66 6.84
N SER A 392 -5.01 -8.30 6.19
CA SER A 392 -3.74 -7.94 6.80
C SER A 392 -3.06 -6.81 6.04
N VAL A 393 -1.97 -6.34 6.63
CA VAL A 393 -1.17 -5.18 6.27
C VAL A 393 -1.90 -3.90 6.62
N PHE A 394 -1.88 -3.62 7.93
CA PHE A 394 -2.42 -2.40 8.51
C PHE A 394 -1.27 -1.50 8.98
N SER A 395 -0.79 -0.62 8.12
CA SER A 395 0.17 0.44 8.45
C SER A 395 -0.58 1.57 9.16
N GLY A 396 -1.04 1.30 10.38
CA GLY A 396 -2.07 2.12 11.03
C GLY A 396 -1.70 3.60 11.17
N TRP A 397 -0.45 3.91 11.59
CA TRP A 397 0.04 5.28 11.74
C TRP A 397 -0.15 6.13 10.48
N ASP A 398 -0.11 5.48 9.32
CA ASP A 398 -0.22 6.11 8.00
C ASP A 398 -1.67 6.14 7.52
N VAL A 399 -2.30 4.97 7.38
CA VAL A 399 -3.53 4.74 6.60
C VAL A 399 -4.80 5.38 7.18
N PHE A 400 -4.83 5.73 8.48
CA PHE A 400 -6.00 6.40 9.05
C PHE A 400 -6.21 7.80 8.50
N ARG A 401 -5.16 8.43 7.96
CA ARG A 401 -5.16 9.84 7.52
C ARG A 401 -5.89 10.04 6.19
N SER A 402 -5.73 9.12 5.22
CA SER A 402 -6.33 9.24 3.89
C SER A 402 -6.88 7.93 3.34
N GLN A 403 -6.19 6.81 3.52
CA GLN A 403 -6.56 5.51 2.94
C GLN A 403 -7.93 5.05 3.43
N PHE A 404 -8.14 4.96 4.75
CA PHE A 404 -9.43 4.58 5.31
C PHE A 404 -10.54 5.62 5.09
N PRO A 405 -10.29 6.94 5.18
CA PRO A 405 -11.22 7.95 4.72
C PRO A 405 -11.71 7.78 3.28
N LEU A 406 -10.81 7.46 2.33
CA LEU A 406 -11.17 7.16 0.94
C LEU A 406 -12.00 5.88 0.84
N GLN A 407 -11.52 4.78 1.45
CA GLN A 407 -12.22 3.49 1.42
C GLN A 407 -13.59 3.57 2.09
N SER A 408 -13.77 4.42 3.09
CA SER A 408 -15.08 4.68 3.73
C SER A 408 -16.13 5.21 2.72
N ILE A 409 -15.71 5.91 1.68
CA ILE A 409 -16.61 6.38 0.62
C ILE A 409 -16.87 5.28 -0.40
N ILE A 410 -15.78 4.67 -0.94
CA ILE A 410 -15.88 3.83 -2.14
C ILE A 410 -15.99 2.33 -1.83
N ASN A 411 -15.41 1.85 -0.73
CA ASN A 411 -15.35 0.44 -0.36
C ASN A 411 -15.57 0.23 1.16
N PRO A 412 -16.72 0.59 1.74
CA PRO A 412 -16.95 0.52 3.20
C PRO A 412 -16.78 -0.89 3.78
N ASN A 413 -16.96 -1.95 2.98
CA ASN A 413 -16.74 -3.33 3.41
C ASN A 413 -15.26 -3.61 3.71
N ILE A 414 -14.32 -2.98 2.99
CA ILE A 414 -12.88 -3.11 3.26
C ILE A 414 -12.56 -2.54 4.64
N VAL A 415 -13.19 -1.42 5.01
CA VAL A 415 -13.03 -0.79 6.32
C VAL A 415 -13.55 -1.71 7.43
N SER A 416 -14.76 -2.22 7.28
CA SER A 416 -15.35 -3.14 8.28
C SER A 416 -14.60 -4.47 8.37
N ASP A 417 -14.14 -5.03 7.24
CA ASP A 417 -13.31 -6.24 7.22
C ASP A 417 -12.00 -6.04 7.98
N MET A 418 -11.33 -4.87 7.81
CA MET A 418 -10.09 -4.60 8.53
C MET A 418 -10.34 -4.40 10.03
N ILE A 419 -11.41 -3.70 10.42
CA ILE A 419 -11.80 -3.56 11.83
C ILE A 419 -12.07 -4.93 12.45
N ASN A 420 -12.86 -5.79 11.79
CA ASN A 420 -13.08 -7.18 12.22
C ASN A 420 -11.76 -7.93 12.37
N SER A 421 -10.85 -7.78 11.43
CA SER A 421 -9.56 -8.46 11.44
C SER A 421 -8.69 -8.06 12.63
N LEU A 422 -8.69 -6.77 13.00
CA LEU A 422 -7.97 -6.26 14.18
C LEU A 422 -8.65 -6.69 15.50
N VAL A 423 -9.99 -6.69 15.55
CA VAL A 423 -10.76 -7.12 16.72
C VAL A 423 -10.56 -8.61 16.98
N GLU A 424 -10.66 -9.45 15.95
CA GLU A 424 -10.42 -10.89 16.05
C GLU A 424 -8.95 -11.19 16.43
N LEU A 425 -7.99 -10.44 15.89
CA LEU A 425 -6.59 -10.58 16.29
C LEU A 425 -6.41 -10.27 17.78
N ALA A 426 -7.03 -9.20 18.28
CA ALA A 426 -6.96 -8.84 19.72
C ALA A 426 -7.57 -9.89 20.63
N ASP A 427 -8.64 -10.54 20.19
CA ASP A 427 -9.33 -11.61 20.90
C ASP A 427 -8.51 -12.91 20.89
N GLN A 428 -8.17 -13.40 19.70
CA GLN A 428 -7.49 -14.69 19.49
C GLN A 428 -6.07 -14.71 20.04
N SER A 429 -5.32 -13.61 19.93
CA SER A 429 -3.97 -13.52 20.51
C SER A 429 -3.98 -13.44 22.06
N GLY A 430 -5.13 -13.16 22.68
CA GLY A 430 -5.24 -12.88 24.09
C GLY A 430 -4.66 -11.55 24.55
N ASN A 431 -4.18 -10.70 23.62
CA ASN A 431 -3.61 -9.40 23.97
C ASN A 431 -4.69 -8.41 24.43
N GLY A 432 -5.91 -8.50 23.92
CA GLY A 432 -7.04 -7.67 24.31
C GLY A 432 -6.92 -6.19 24.01
N TYR A 433 -6.04 -5.81 23.07
CA TYR A 433 -5.88 -4.46 22.52
C TYR A 433 -5.52 -4.52 21.04
N LEU A 434 -5.80 -3.44 20.29
CA LEU A 434 -5.60 -3.37 18.87
C LEU A 434 -4.14 -3.07 18.52
N GLU A 435 -3.59 -3.78 17.53
CA GLU A 435 -2.24 -3.52 17.05
C GLU A 435 -2.19 -2.24 16.20
N ARG A 436 -1.08 -1.49 16.30
CA ARG A 436 -0.88 -0.22 15.59
C ARG A 436 -0.32 -0.40 14.18
N TRP A 437 0.47 -1.44 13.98
CA TRP A 437 1.04 -1.80 12.70
C TRP A 437 1.01 -3.32 12.55
N GLU A 438 -0.11 -3.84 12.03
CA GLU A 438 -0.37 -5.28 11.89
C GLU A 438 0.17 -5.82 10.58
N PHE A 439 0.91 -6.92 10.64
CA PHE A 439 1.38 -7.68 9.49
C PHE A 439 1.29 -9.17 9.75
N LEU A 440 0.36 -9.86 9.07
CA LEU A 440 0.11 -11.30 9.18
C LEU A 440 0.00 -11.75 10.66
N ASN A 441 -0.87 -11.09 11.41
CA ASN A 441 -1.13 -11.27 12.84
C ASN A 441 0.02 -10.86 13.78
N ALA A 442 1.10 -10.24 13.29
CA ALA A 442 2.17 -9.78 14.17
C ALA A 442 1.78 -8.53 14.95
N TYR A 443 2.10 -8.55 16.23
CA TYR A 443 2.11 -7.38 17.12
C TYR A 443 3.50 -6.72 17.05
N SER A 444 3.74 -5.97 16.01
CA SER A 444 5.03 -5.36 15.74
C SER A 444 5.36 -4.23 16.72
N GLY A 445 4.34 -3.47 17.12
CA GLY A 445 4.49 -2.26 17.90
C GLY A 445 5.21 -1.14 17.15
N CYS A 446 5.32 -1.23 15.82
CA CYS A 446 6.00 -0.25 15.00
C CYS A 446 5.28 1.10 15.03
N MET A 447 6.03 2.20 14.90
CA MET A 447 5.56 3.58 14.92
C MET A 447 4.90 4.01 16.25
N VAL A 448 4.05 5.03 16.23
CA VAL A 448 3.42 5.64 17.41
C VAL A 448 1.90 5.72 17.27
N GLY A 449 1.20 6.09 18.36
CA GLY A 449 -0.26 6.21 18.38
C GLY A 449 -0.97 4.88 18.62
N ASN A 450 -2.29 4.96 18.61
CA ASN A 450 -3.24 3.83 18.58
C ASN A 450 -4.16 3.99 17.35
N PRO A 451 -3.62 3.95 16.12
CA PRO A 451 -4.31 4.42 14.92
C PRO A 451 -5.54 3.60 14.53
N ALA A 452 -5.73 2.41 15.08
CA ALA A 452 -6.98 1.67 14.94
C ALA A 452 -8.16 2.39 15.61
N VAL A 453 -7.91 3.22 16.64
CA VAL A 453 -8.96 3.98 17.35
C VAL A 453 -9.57 5.05 16.45
N PRO A 454 -8.79 5.94 15.78
CA PRO A 454 -9.33 6.84 14.75
C PRO A 454 -10.08 6.12 13.64
N VAL A 455 -9.57 4.98 13.14
CA VAL A 455 -10.26 4.20 12.08
C VAL A 455 -11.64 3.73 12.55
N ILE A 456 -11.76 3.20 13.78
CA ILE A 456 -13.03 2.74 14.34
C ILE A 456 -13.97 3.92 14.58
N ALA A 457 -13.49 5.02 15.17
CA ALA A 457 -14.29 6.22 15.42
C ALA A 457 -14.82 6.83 14.12
N ASP A 458 -13.96 6.92 13.10
CA ASP A 458 -14.33 7.45 11.78
C ASP A 458 -15.35 6.54 11.07
N ALA A 459 -15.14 5.23 11.10
CA ALA A 459 -16.09 4.25 10.57
C ALA A 459 -17.45 4.33 11.27
N TYR A 460 -17.44 4.42 12.61
CA TYR A 460 -18.66 4.47 13.41
C TYR A 460 -19.52 5.69 13.09
N VAL A 461 -18.92 6.89 13.07
CA VAL A 461 -19.67 8.14 12.80
C VAL A 461 -20.20 8.20 11.36
N LYS A 462 -19.52 7.53 10.42
CA LYS A 462 -19.91 7.41 9.02
C LYS A 462 -21.00 6.35 8.78
N GLY A 463 -21.36 5.57 9.81
CA GLY A 463 -22.37 4.51 9.72
C GLY A 463 -21.85 3.18 9.20
N ILE A 464 -20.55 2.98 9.13
CA ILE A 464 -19.93 1.71 8.80
C ILE A 464 -19.82 0.89 10.09
N ARG A 465 -20.71 -0.11 10.25
CA ARG A 465 -20.90 -0.83 11.52
C ARG A 465 -21.01 -2.35 11.34
N ASN A 466 -20.52 -2.90 10.25
CA ASN A 466 -20.55 -4.34 10.01
C ASN A 466 -19.41 -5.06 10.76
N TYR A 467 -19.35 -4.85 12.06
CA TYR A 467 -18.40 -5.47 13.01
C TYR A 467 -19.02 -5.50 14.41
N ASP A 468 -18.40 -6.22 15.35
CA ASP A 468 -18.83 -6.21 16.77
C ASP A 468 -18.46 -4.86 17.40
N GLU A 469 -19.41 -3.94 17.46
CA GLU A 469 -19.22 -2.57 17.97
C GLU A 469 -18.74 -2.58 19.45
N GLN A 470 -19.26 -3.49 20.27
CA GLN A 470 -18.90 -3.58 21.69
C GLN A 470 -17.46 -4.09 21.90
N LYS A 471 -17.07 -5.12 21.16
CA LYS A 471 -15.69 -5.60 21.19
C LYS A 471 -14.72 -4.53 20.62
N ALA A 472 -15.08 -3.87 19.51
CA ALA A 472 -14.28 -2.80 18.94
C ALA A 472 -14.06 -1.66 19.93
N TYR A 473 -15.14 -1.21 20.60
CA TYR A 473 -15.06 -0.21 21.68
C TYR A 473 -14.16 -0.65 22.80
N LYS A 474 -14.38 -1.86 23.34
CA LYS A 474 -13.58 -2.44 24.44
C LYS A 474 -12.09 -2.46 24.10
N TYR A 475 -11.73 -2.93 22.92
CA TYR A 475 -10.31 -3.05 22.55
C TYR A 475 -9.69 -1.72 22.15
N ALA A 476 -10.44 -0.78 21.58
CA ALA A 476 -10.01 0.60 21.38
C ALA A 476 -9.69 1.27 22.72
N ARG A 477 -10.61 1.16 23.71
CA ARG A 477 -10.40 1.64 25.08
C ARG A 477 -9.17 1.02 25.73
N ASN A 478 -9.00 -0.30 25.61
CA ASN A 478 -7.83 -0.98 26.14
C ASN A 478 -6.51 -0.49 25.51
N SER A 479 -6.55 -0.15 24.21
CA SER A 479 -5.38 0.37 23.50
C SER A 479 -4.96 1.73 24.04
N VAL A 480 -5.89 2.67 24.22
CA VAL A 480 -5.58 3.99 24.77
C VAL A 480 -5.15 3.92 26.24
N GLU A 481 -5.70 2.98 27.03
CA GLU A 481 -5.25 2.76 28.43
C GLU A 481 -3.85 2.15 28.48
N LYS A 482 -3.51 1.27 27.56
CA LYS A 482 -2.19 0.61 27.52
C LYS A 482 -1.08 1.54 27.08
N PHE A 483 -1.31 2.31 26.02
CA PHE A 483 -0.26 3.11 25.35
C PHE A 483 -0.46 4.61 25.49
N GLY A 484 -1.71 5.09 25.54
CA GLY A 484 -2.07 6.49 25.49
C GLY A 484 -2.06 7.21 26.84
N ASN A 485 -2.04 6.51 27.97
CA ASN A 485 -2.20 7.14 29.27
C ASN A 485 -1.06 8.13 29.59
N ILE A 486 -1.04 9.23 28.85
CA ILE A 486 -0.02 10.30 28.91
C ILE A 486 0.13 10.87 30.33
N PRO A 487 -0.94 11.06 31.13
CA PRO A 487 -0.78 11.50 32.52
C PRO A 487 0.11 10.61 33.40
N LYS A 488 0.24 9.33 33.06
CA LYS A 488 1.11 8.39 33.77
C LYS A 488 2.54 8.30 33.18
N ARG A 489 2.79 8.93 32.03
CA ARG A 489 4.11 8.95 31.42
C ARG A 489 5.05 9.88 32.19
N LYS A 490 6.25 9.38 32.47
CA LYS A 490 7.28 10.16 33.13
C LYS A 490 7.93 11.16 32.18
N ALA A 491 8.23 10.75 30.93
CA ALA A 491 8.77 11.61 29.89
C ALA A 491 7.73 11.83 28.78
N MET A 492 7.73 12.99 28.13
CA MET A 492 6.77 13.37 27.10
C MET A 492 7.53 13.85 25.86
N ASP A 493 7.56 13.04 24.83
CA ASP A 493 8.01 13.45 23.49
C ASP A 493 6.85 14.10 22.69
N ILE A 494 7.19 14.75 21.56
CA ILE A 494 6.21 15.49 20.76
C ILE A 494 5.31 14.52 20.02
N SER A 495 5.87 13.58 19.22
CA SER A 495 5.07 12.68 18.39
C SER A 495 4.06 11.87 19.22
N SER A 496 4.54 11.17 20.26
CA SER A 496 3.64 10.35 21.08
C SER A 496 2.58 11.18 21.79
N THR A 497 2.93 12.39 22.26
CA THR A 497 1.97 13.23 22.98
C THR A 497 0.85 13.72 22.07
N LEU A 498 1.18 14.14 20.84
CA LEU A 498 0.20 14.63 19.89
C LEU A 498 -0.67 13.49 19.30
N GLU A 499 -0.04 12.40 18.88
CA GLU A 499 -0.74 11.23 18.30
C GLU A 499 -1.69 10.59 19.33
N TYR A 500 -1.24 10.31 20.55
CA TYR A 500 -2.12 9.76 21.58
C TYR A 500 -3.21 10.72 22.03
N GLY A 501 -2.94 12.03 22.05
CA GLY A 501 -3.97 13.04 22.34
C GLY A 501 -5.10 13.02 21.32
N PHE A 502 -4.77 12.81 20.05
CA PHE A 502 -5.75 12.64 19.00
C PHE A 502 -6.54 11.33 19.13
N ASP A 503 -5.85 10.22 19.42
CA ASP A 503 -6.49 8.91 19.65
C ASP A 503 -7.48 8.97 20.81
N GLU A 504 -7.12 9.66 21.91
CA GLU A 504 -7.99 9.86 23.07
C GLU A 504 -9.18 10.74 22.76
N TRP A 505 -9.01 11.77 21.90
CA TRP A 505 -10.16 12.51 21.38
C TRP A 505 -11.11 11.61 20.59
N CYS A 506 -10.58 10.77 19.69
CA CYS A 506 -11.37 9.79 18.94
C CYS A 506 -12.12 8.84 19.88
N GLN A 507 -11.46 8.34 20.93
CA GLN A 507 -12.08 7.48 21.93
C GLN A 507 -13.19 8.21 22.69
N SER A 508 -13.01 9.50 23.02
CA SER A 508 -14.06 10.35 23.63
C SER A 508 -15.28 10.50 22.72
N GLN A 509 -15.06 10.73 21.41
CA GLN A 509 -16.17 10.80 20.46
C GLN A 509 -16.89 9.46 20.33
N LEU A 510 -16.16 8.36 20.22
CA LEU A 510 -16.73 7.02 20.16
C LEU A 510 -17.54 6.70 21.42
N ALA A 511 -17.01 7.02 22.60
CA ALA A 511 -17.71 6.90 23.90
C ALA A 511 -19.02 7.71 23.92
N LYS A 512 -19.00 8.94 23.41
CA LYS A 512 -20.19 9.80 23.30
C LYS A 512 -21.26 9.17 22.44
N TRP A 513 -20.91 8.66 21.26
CA TRP A 513 -21.87 8.06 20.33
C TRP A 513 -22.41 6.73 20.83
N MET A 514 -21.62 5.98 21.60
CA MET A 514 -22.02 4.68 22.15
C MET A 514 -22.65 4.76 23.54
N GLY A 515 -22.75 5.95 24.16
CA GLY A 515 -23.43 6.16 25.41
C GLY A 515 -22.64 5.81 26.67
N HIS A 516 -21.31 6.06 26.67
CA HIS A 516 -20.41 5.86 27.81
C HIS A 516 -19.94 7.19 28.41
N PRO A 517 -20.79 7.90 29.18
CA PRO A 517 -20.53 9.29 29.61
C PRO A 517 -19.28 9.46 30.50
N GLU A 518 -18.91 8.45 31.28
CA GLU A 518 -17.70 8.46 32.10
C GLU A 518 -16.43 8.52 31.26
N ASP A 519 -16.39 7.79 30.14
CA ASP A 519 -15.27 7.76 29.22
C ASP A 519 -15.19 9.04 28.36
N VAL A 520 -16.33 9.67 28.09
CA VAL A 520 -16.37 10.96 27.35
C VAL A 520 -15.53 12.02 28.03
N SER A 521 -15.78 12.26 29.32
CA SER A 521 -15.08 13.30 30.07
C SER A 521 -13.60 12.97 30.28
N LEU A 522 -13.31 11.70 30.62
CA LEU A 522 -11.94 11.22 30.83
C LEU A 522 -11.05 11.43 29.62
N TYR A 523 -11.49 10.96 28.44
CA TYR A 523 -10.68 11.03 27.24
C TYR A 523 -10.67 12.43 26.60
N ALA A 524 -11.74 13.24 26.76
CA ALA A 524 -11.74 14.64 26.36
C ALA A 524 -10.69 15.46 27.13
N GLU A 525 -10.55 15.21 28.45
CA GLU A 525 -9.48 15.84 29.26
C GLU A 525 -8.09 15.42 28.82
N ARG A 526 -7.88 14.11 28.60
CA ARG A 526 -6.60 13.56 28.16
C ARG A 526 -6.19 14.08 26.77
N ALA A 527 -7.13 14.25 25.87
CA ALA A 527 -6.91 14.84 24.55
C ALA A 527 -6.28 16.25 24.61
N GLN A 528 -6.41 16.96 25.73
CA GLN A 528 -5.81 18.28 25.94
C GLN A 528 -4.37 18.20 26.46
N THR A 529 -3.80 17.02 26.64
CA THR A 529 -2.45 16.82 27.24
C THR A 529 -1.36 17.43 26.38
N TYR A 530 -1.57 17.62 25.08
CA TYR A 530 -0.65 18.32 24.18
C TYR A 530 -0.26 19.72 24.68
N LYS A 531 -1.15 20.43 25.42
CA LYS A 531 -0.88 21.74 26.02
C LYS A 531 0.24 21.70 27.05
N LYS A 532 0.50 20.55 27.70
CA LYS A 532 1.56 20.39 28.70
C LYS A 532 2.97 20.42 28.12
N ILE A 533 3.13 20.14 26.83
CA ILE A 533 4.42 20.21 26.14
C ILE A 533 4.57 21.46 25.28
N TRP A 534 3.61 22.39 25.35
CA TRP A 534 3.78 23.71 24.76
C TRP A 534 4.73 24.55 25.61
N ASP A 535 5.83 25.03 25.03
CA ASP A 535 6.77 25.94 25.68
C ASP A 535 6.47 27.37 25.21
N PRO A 536 5.88 28.24 26.07
CA PRO A 536 5.51 29.60 25.69
C PRO A 536 6.74 30.50 25.43
N GLU A 537 7.91 30.16 25.99
CA GLU A 537 9.15 30.87 25.72
C GLU A 537 9.68 30.64 24.31
N LYS A 538 9.49 29.41 23.82
CA LYS A 538 9.90 29.01 22.46
C LYS A 538 8.80 29.21 21.44
N GLY A 539 7.55 29.38 21.89
CA GLY A 539 6.38 29.48 21.04
C GLY A 539 6.12 28.22 20.21
N TRP A 540 6.55 27.06 20.73
CA TRP A 540 6.39 25.77 20.05
C TRP A 540 6.46 24.58 21.02
N PHE A 541 6.09 23.40 20.55
CA PHE A 541 6.18 22.16 21.30
C PHE A 541 7.63 21.78 21.61
N ARG A 542 7.87 21.34 22.83
CA ARG A 542 9.18 20.93 23.36
C ARG A 542 9.04 19.70 24.23
N PRO A 543 9.90 18.69 24.08
CA PRO A 543 9.84 17.50 24.91
C PRO A 543 10.15 17.78 26.40
N LYS A 544 9.58 16.96 27.27
CA LYS A 544 9.87 16.96 28.71
C LYS A 544 10.51 15.68 29.16
N LYS A 545 11.49 15.82 30.05
CA LYS A 545 12.13 14.71 30.77
C LYS A 545 11.20 14.08 31.80
N ALA A 546 11.63 12.94 32.34
CA ALA A 546 10.88 12.20 33.35
C ALA A 546 10.67 12.98 34.67
N ASP A 547 11.51 13.96 34.98
CA ASP A 547 11.40 14.87 36.13
C ASP A 547 10.51 16.09 35.89
N GLY A 548 9.92 16.19 34.67
CA GLY A 548 9.08 17.29 34.23
C GLY A 548 9.82 18.51 33.68
N SER A 549 11.15 18.51 33.74
CA SER A 549 11.96 19.58 33.13
C SER A 549 11.98 19.50 31.61
N TRP A 550 12.22 20.64 30.96
CA TRP A 550 12.33 20.69 29.51
C TRP A 550 13.62 20.02 28.99
N GLU A 551 13.54 19.27 27.90
CA GLU A 551 14.74 18.91 27.15
C GLU A 551 15.47 20.16 26.63
N PRO A 552 16.83 20.17 26.53
CA PRO A 552 17.57 21.31 25.98
C PRO A 552 17.08 21.69 24.60
N TRP A 553 16.77 22.98 24.39
CA TRP A 553 16.33 23.45 23.07
C TRP A 553 17.50 23.42 22.09
N PRO A 554 17.36 22.76 20.93
CA PRO A 554 18.46 22.63 19.98
C PRO A 554 18.78 23.95 19.26
N LYS A 555 20.00 24.08 18.73
CA LYS A 555 20.43 25.28 17.99
C LYS A 555 19.61 25.55 16.74
N THR A 556 19.18 24.50 16.06
CA THR A 556 18.31 24.57 14.87
C THR A 556 16.82 24.80 15.22
N GLY A 557 16.52 24.90 16.53
CA GLY A 557 15.17 25.14 17.00
C GLY A 557 14.20 24.01 16.59
N ARG A 558 13.02 24.40 16.13
CA ARG A 558 11.97 23.47 15.68
C ARG A 558 12.29 22.71 14.38
N LEU A 559 13.42 23.00 13.71
CA LEU A 559 13.88 22.26 12.53
C LEU A 559 14.82 21.08 12.86
N GLN A 560 15.08 20.83 14.16
CA GLN A 560 15.94 19.72 14.57
C GLN A 560 15.27 18.37 14.30
N GLN A 561 15.80 17.61 13.33
CA GLN A 561 15.30 16.27 13.02
C GLN A 561 15.39 15.35 14.24
N ASN A 562 14.36 14.51 14.44
CA ASN A 562 14.24 13.53 15.52
C ASN A 562 14.28 14.12 16.94
N TYR A 563 14.05 15.42 17.12
CA TYR A 563 13.96 16.04 18.43
C TYR A 563 12.55 15.86 19.03
N GLY A 564 12.36 14.77 19.73
CA GLY A 564 11.05 14.37 20.27
C GLY A 564 10.01 14.07 19.20
N SER A 565 10.42 13.94 17.96
CA SER A 565 9.57 13.68 16.79
C SER A 565 10.08 12.45 16.05
N VAL A 566 9.18 11.56 15.66
CA VAL A 566 9.49 10.35 14.89
C VAL A 566 9.51 10.71 13.41
N GLU A 567 10.63 10.38 12.72
CA GLU A 567 10.83 10.61 11.29
C GLU A 567 10.55 12.04 10.80
N SER A 568 10.60 12.99 11.70
CA SER A 568 10.26 14.39 11.44
C SER A 568 11.00 15.32 12.39
N ASN A 569 10.75 16.61 12.28
CA ASN A 569 11.16 17.62 13.22
C ASN A 569 9.95 18.22 13.97
N PRO A 570 10.15 18.97 15.06
CA PRO A 570 9.05 19.61 15.79
C PRO A 570 8.15 20.50 14.94
N TYR A 571 8.69 21.14 13.88
CA TYR A 571 7.90 22.00 13.01
C TYR A 571 6.92 21.22 12.13
N GLN A 572 7.30 20.03 11.71
CA GLN A 572 6.44 19.10 10.97
C GLN A 572 5.41 18.45 11.89
N GLN A 573 5.86 17.79 12.94
CA GLN A 573 4.99 17.07 13.86
C GLN A 573 4.05 17.99 14.64
N GLY A 574 4.50 19.22 15.00
CA GLY A 574 3.74 20.12 15.88
C GLY A 574 2.42 20.63 15.31
N TRP A 575 2.18 20.48 14.03
CA TRP A 575 0.87 20.77 13.44
C TRP A 575 -0.17 19.69 13.72
N PHE A 576 0.24 18.49 14.18
CA PHE A 576 -0.66 17.37 14.37
C PHE A 576 -1.53 17.52 15.65
N VAL A 577 -2.42 18.50 15.65
CA VAL A 577 -3.51 18.68 16.63
C VAL A 577 -4.84 18.84 15.88
N PRO A 578 -5.23 17.84 15.04
CA PRO A 578 -6.39 17.99 14.16
C PRO A 578 -7.71 18.08 14.91
N HIS A 579 -7.77 17.59 16.14
CA HIS A 579 -8.95 17.59 17.00
C HIS A 579 -9.20 18.90 17.73
N ASP A 580 -8.20 19.79 17.83
CA ASP A 580 -8.30 21.06 18.56
C ASP A 580 -7.47 22.17 17.89
N ILE A 581 -7.81 22.45 16.61
CA ILE A 581 -7.13 23.46 15.80
C ILE A 581 -7.25 24.85 16.45
N ASP A 582 -8.40 25.16 17.04
CA ASP A 582 -8.61 26.44 17.75
C ASP A 582 -7.76 26.55 19.02
N GLY A 583 -7.64 25.47 19.81
CA GLY A 583 -6.76 25.43 20.97
C GLY A 583 -5.27 25.58 20.58
N LEU A 584 -4.86 25.00 19.47
CA LEU A 584 -3.51 25.24 18.93
C LEU A 584 -3.33 26.71 18.52
N ALA A 585 -4.31 27.30 17.85
CA ALA A 585 -4.28 28.70 17.45
C ALA A 585 -4.18 29.64 18.67
N GLU A 586 -4.91 29.33 19.75
CA GLU A 586 -4.80 30.08 21.02
C GLU A 586 -3.38 30.03 21.60
N LEU A 587 -2.76 28.84 21.66
CA LEU A 587 -1.38 28.69 22.12
C LEU A 587 -0.39 29.49 21.27
N MET A 588 -0.60 29.57 19.98
CA MET A 588 0.21 30.33 19.03
C MET A 588 -0.05 31.85 19.10
N GLY A 589 -1.02 32.31 19.90
CA GLY A 589 -1.37 33.72 20.06
C GLY A 589 -2.40 34.24 19.06
N GLY A 590 -3.27 33.36 18.57
CA GLY A 590 -4.44 33.64 17.75
C GLY A 590 -4.35 33.10 16.32
N ARG A 591 -5.53 32.98 15.69
CA ARG A 591 -5.68 32.40 14.33
C ARG A 591 -4.79 33.09 13.28
N ASP A 592 -4.69 34.43 13.31
CA ASP A 592 -3.89 35.18 12.32
C ASP A 592 -2.39 34.81 12.39
N LYS A 593 -1.84 34.64 13.60
CA LYS A 593 -0.46 34.21 13.78
C LYS A 593 -0.25 32.77 13.32
N MET A 594 -1.19 31.88 13.65
CA MET A 594 -1.16 30.49 13.19
C MET A 594 -1.22 30.42 11.67
N ILE A 595 -2.14 31.16 11.02
CA ILE A 595 -2.26 31.20 9.55
C ILE A 595 -0.96 31.71 8.92
N ALA A 596 -0.37 32.76 9.46
CA ALA A 596 0.88 33.33 8.95
C ALA A 596 2.05 32.34 9.05
N ASP A 597 2.21 31.67 10.19
CA ASP A 597 3.28 30.68 10.39
C ASP A 597 3.04 29.42 9.53
N LEU A 598 1.81 28.92 9.49
CA LEU A 598 1.43 27.79 8.64
C LEU A 598 1.64 28.09 7.15
N ASN A 599 1.26 29.28 6.66
CA ASN A 599 1.51 29.65 5.27
C ASN A 599 3.01 29.79 4.98
N SER A 600 3.79 30.34 5.93
CA SER A 600 5.26 30.40 5.84
C SER A 600 5.91 29.00 5.78
N PHE A 601 5.35 28.02 6.47
CA PHE A 601 5.78 26.63 6.42
C PHE A 601 5.71 26.08 4.98
N PHE A 602 4.61 26.34 4.26
CA PHE A 602 4.46 25.97 2.86
C PHE A 602 5.33 26.82 1.91
N GLU A 603 5.45 28.12 2.16
CA GLU A 603 6.23 29.01 1.30
C GLU A 603 7.74 28.68 1.30
N LYS A 604 8.25 28.14 2.39
CA LYS A 604 9.64 27.69 2.53
C LYS A 604 9.88 26.26 2.00
N THR A 605 8.81 25.54 1.68
CA THR A 605 8.91 24.19 1.15
C THR A 605 9.46 24.19 -0.27
N PRO A 606 10.44 23.35 -0.60
CA PRO A 606 10.89 23.14 -1.98
C PRO A 606 9.73 22.73 -2.91
N ASP A 607 9.76 23.19 -4.15
CA ASP A 607 8.67 22.99 -5.11
C ASP A 607 8.38 21.52 -5.44
N ASN A 608 9.31 20.61 -5.23
CA ASN A 608 9.14 19.18 -5.45
C ASN A 608 8.40 18.46 -4.30
N PHE A 609 8.22 19.11 -3.15
CA PHE A 609 7.58 18.57 -1.94
C PHE A 609 8.18 17.25 -1.44
N ASN A 610 9.40 16.93 -1.82
CA ASN A 610 10.14 15.77 -1.37
C ASN A 610 10.70 16.01 0.05
N TRP A 611 11.50 15.09 0.59
CA TRP A 611 12.11 15.18 1.93
C TRP A 611 12.79 16.54 2.16
N ASN A 612 12.33 17.25 3.17
CA ASN A 612 12.82 18.59 3.54
C ASN A 612 12.42 18.92 4.99
N ASP A 613 12.86 20.07 5.50
CA ASP A 613 12.63 20.50 6.90
C ASP A 613 11.29 21.21 7.13
N TYR A 614 10.52 21.49 6.07
CA TYR A 614 9.22 22.16 6.10
C TYR A 614 8.11 21.19 5.73
N TYR A 615 7.11 21.61 4.97
CA TYR A 615 6.07 20.68 4.53
C TYR A 615 6.67 19.56 3.68
N ASN A 616 6.61 18.36 4.19
CA ASN A 616 7.22 17.18 3.61
C ASN A 616 6.17 16.18 3.18
N GLN A 617 5.68 16.27 1.93
CA GLN A 617 4.68 15.33 1.40
C GLN A 617 5.15 13.87 1.44
N ALA A 618 6.47 13.65 1.51
CA ALA A 618 7.04 12.30 1.53
C ALA A 618 6.86 11.54 2.85
N ASN A 619 6.27 12.17 3.90
CA ASN A 619 6.02 11.51 5.18
C ASN A 619 4.72 11.98 5.85
N GLU A 620 4.08 11.11 6.57
CA GLU A 620 2.69 11.18 7.05
C GLU A 620 2.37 12.24 8.10
N PRO A 621 3.28 12.67 9.00
CA PRO A 621 2.94 13.65 10.05
C PRO A 621 2.27 14.92 9.55
N VAL A 622 2.54 15.33 8.30
CA VAL A 622 2.01 16.57 7.71
C VAL A 622 0.81 16.37 6.78
N HIS A 623 0.37 15.14 6.52
CA HIS A 623 -0.64 14.86 5.49
C HIS A 623 -2.00 15.54 5.74
N LEU A 624 -2.38 15.81 6.99
CA LEU A 624 -3.63 16.52 7.33
C LEU A 624 -3.46 18.06 7.34
N VAL A 625 -2.23 18.55 7.33
CA VAL A 625 -1.91 19.97 7.55
C VAL A 625 -2.45 20.91 6.47
N PRO A 626 -2.44 20.59 5.16
CA PRO A 626 -2.95 21.48 4.11
C PRO A 626 -4.43 21.85 4.28
N PHE A 627 -5.20 21.01 4.96
CA PHE A 627 -6.66 21.15 5.12
C PHE A 627 -7.03 21.99 6.34
N MET A 628 -6.09 22.28 7.23
CA MET A 628 -6.31 23.14 8.41
C MET A 628 -6.70 24.57 8.03
N PHE A 629 -6.28 25.08 6.88
CA PHE A 629 -6.65 26.43 6.43
C PHE A 629 -8.17 26.59 6.26
N ASN A 630 -8.90 25.53 5.87
CA ASN A 630 -10.36 25.58 5.82
C ASN A 630 -10.94 25.82 7.21
N ARG A 631 -10.44 25.13 8.23
CA ARG A 631 -10.87 25.27 9.63
C ARG A 631 -10.49 26.63 10.22
N LEU A 632 -9.42 27.24 9.72
CA LEU A 632 -8.95 28.56 10.12
C LEU A 632 -9.67 29.71 9.38
N GLY A 633 -10.63 29.42 8.48
CA GLY A 633 -11.36 30.43 7.71
C GLY A 633 -10.58 31.01 6.53
N THR A 634 -9.60 30.29 6.01
CA THR A 634 -8.78 30.71 4.85
C THR A 634 -8.73 29.64 3.76
N PRO A 635 -9.90 29.16 3.26
CA PRO A 635 -9.96 28.01 2.34
C PRO A 635 -9.21 28.25 1.02
N TRP A 636 -9.01 29.49 0.59
CA TRP A 636 -8.20 29.78 -0.60
C TRP A 636 -6.72 29.35 -0.44
N LEU A 637 -6.19 29.25 0.79
CA LEU A 637 -4.85 28.73 1.02
C LEU A 637 -4.80 27.21 0.86
N THR A 638 -5.81 26.48 1.34
CA THR A 638 -5.97 25.05 1.01
C THR A 638 -5.98 24.86 -0.51
N GLN A 639 -6.81 25.62 -1.25
CA GLN A 639 -6.92 25.53 -2.71
C GLN A 639 -5.56 25.76 -3.40
N LYS A 640 -4.81 26.79 -2.97
CA LYS A 640 -3.48 27.11 -3.48
C LYS A 640 -2.50 25.96 -3.26
N TRP A 641 -2.37 25.52 -2.02
CA TRP A 641 -1.31 24.60 -1.66
C TRP A 641 -1.58 23.16 -2.11
N VAL A 642 -2.82 22.67 -1.96
CA VAL A 642 -3.18 21.32 -2.39
C VAL A 642 -3.02 21.18 -3.91
N ARG A 643 -3.45 22.17 -4.71
CA ARG A 643 -3.23 22.15 -6.17
C ARG A 643 -1.74 22.11 -6.52
N LYS A 644 -0.90 22.84 -5.80
CA LYS A 644 0.55 22.86 -6.00
C LYS A 644 1.18 21.53 -5.63
N ILE A 645 0.79 20.91 -4.52
CA ILE A 645 1.26 19.58 -4.09
C ILE A 645 0.87 18.52 -5.13
N CYS A 646 -0.41 18.46 -5.54
CA CYS A 646 -0.88 17.51 -6.55
C CYS A 646 -0.12 17.62 -7.87
N ALA A 647 0.25 18.83 -8.28
CA ALA A 647 0.98 19.06 -9.53
C ALA A 647 2.46 18.69 -9.48
N ASN A 648 3.09 18.77 -8.30
CA ASN A 648 4.54 18.71 -8.18
C ASN A 648 5.06 17.45 -7.47
N ALA A 649 4.32 16.90 -6.51
CA ALA A 649 4.71 15.72 -5.74
C ALA A 649 4.34 14.39 -6.43
N TYR A 650 3.37 14.41 -7.34
CA TYR A 650 2.84 13.22 -8.01
C TYR A 650 3.01 13.32 -9.53
N LYS A 651 3.78 12.40 -10.11
CA LYS A 651 4.18 12.44 -11.52
C LYS A 651 4.13 11.05 -12.14
N THR A 652 4.25 10.98 -13.44
CA THR A 652 4.54 9.73 -14.16
C THR A 652 6.01 9.33 -13.96
N GLY A 653 6.31 8.04 -14.19
CA GLY A 653 7.66 7.50 -14.09
C GLY A 653 7.98 6.87 -12.73
N VAL A 654 9.09 6.18 -12.66
CA VAL A 654 9.46 5.33 -11.51
C VAL A 654 9.70 6.11 -10.21
N GLU A 655 10.06 7.38 -10.32
CA GLU A 655 10.26 8.32 -9.21
C GLU A 655 9.01 9.20 -8.98
N GLY A 656 7.90 8.87 -9.62
CA GLY A 656 6.68 9.69 -9.64
C GLY A 656 5.89 9.74 -8.34
N LEU A 657 6.36 9.07 -7.31
CA LEU A 657 5.75 9.05 -5.98
C LEU A 657 6.81 9.42 -4.94
N VAL A 658 6.61 10.52 -4.23
CA VAL A 658 7.50 10.97 -3.17
C VAL A 658 7.24 10.19 -1.88
N GLY A 659 8.31 9.77 -1.18
CA GLY A 659 8.18 8.97 0.05
C GLY A 659 7.70 7.53 -0.19
N ASN A 660 7.63 6.76 0.88
CA ASN A 660 7.05 5.42 0.85
C ASN A 660 5.57 5.50 0.45
N GLU A 661 5.11 4.52 -0.31
CA GLU A 661 3.69 4.48 -0.69
C GLU A 661 2.77 4.17 0.50
N ASP A 662 3.31 3.40 1.46
CA ASP A 662 2.71 3.01 2.74
C ASP A 662 1.27 2.50 2.60
N VAL A 663 1.19 1.38 1.89
CA VAL A 663 -0.01 0.55 1.69
C VAL A 663 -1.28 1.32 1.31
N GLY A 664 -1.12 2.26 0.41
CA GLY A 664 -2.22 3.06 -0.13
C GLY A 664 -2.32 4.47 0.44
N GLN A 665 -1.62 4.81 1.52
CA GLN A 665 -1.78 6.11 2.18
C GLN A 665 -1.34 7.28 1.29
N MET A 666 -0.14 7.22 0.73
CA MET A 666 0.40 8.27 -0.13
C MET A 666 -0.49 8.50 -1.36
N SER A 667 -0.92 7.41 -1.97
CA SER A 667 -1.81 7.43 -3.15
C SER A 667 -3.23 7.88 -2.81
N ALA A 668 -3.79 7.46 -1.68
CA ALA A 668 -5.13 7.87 -1.24
C ALA A 668 -5.19 9.37 -0.94
N TRP A 669 -4.12 9.92 -0.36
CA TRP A 669 -4.01 11.38 -0.19
C TRP A 669 -4.18 12.10 -1.52
N TYR A 670 -3.47 11.64 -2.57
CA TYR A 670 -3.58 12.24 -3.89
C TYR A 670 -4.96 12.05 -4.53
N VAL A 671 -5.55 10.85 -4.43
CA VAL A 671 -6.88 10.58 -4.99
C VAL A 671 -7.93 11.51 -4.39
N LEU A 672 -7.96 11.66 -3.07
CA LEU A 672 -8.86 12.58 -2.39
C LEU A 672 -8.56 14.04 -2.76
N ALA A 673 -7.29 14.44 -2.69
CA ALA A 673 -6.85 15.81 -2.98
C ALA A 673 -7.13 16.21 -4.43
N ALA A 674 -6.81 15.35 -5.41
CA ALA A 674 -7.11 15.60 -6.83
C ALA A 674 -8.61 15.60 -7.13
N SER A 675 -9.41 14.94 -6.30
CA SER A 675 -10.88 14.96 -6.37
C SER A 675 -11.50 16.23 -5.77
N GLY A 676 -10.75 17.00 -4.98
CA GLY A 676 -11.21 18.26 -4.38
C GLY A 676 -11.86 18.12 -3.01
N LEU A 677 -11.60 17.02 -2.30
CA LEU A 677 -12.10 16.79 -0.94
C LEU A 677 -11.09 15.98 -0.11
N HIS A 678 -11.02 16.23 1.19
CA HIS A 678 -10.21 15.45 2.13
C HIS A 678 -10.68 15.69 3.57
N GLN A 679 -10.45 14.74 4.49
CA GLN A 679 -10.68 15.01 5.91
C GLN A 679 -9.49 15.74 6.54
N ALA A 680 -9.75 16.77 7.34
CA ALA A 680 -8.75 17.38 8.22
C ALA A 680 -8.63 16.60 9.54
N THR A 681 -9.71 15.94 9.96
CA THR A 681 -9.84 15.31 11.27
C THR A 681 -10.61 13.99 11.11
N PRO A 682 -9.95 12.85 10.81
CA PRO A 682 -10.61 11.55 10.84
C PRO A 682 -11.30 11.32 12.19
N GLY A 683 -12.54 10.79 12.17
CA GLY A 683 -13.44 10.76 13.34
C GLY A 683 -14.42 11.92 13.39
N ASP A 684 -14.24 12.97 12.59
CA ASP A 684 -15.25 13.97 12.24
C ASP A 684 -15.78 13.62 10.83
N PRO A 685 -17.09 13.44 10.62
CA PRO A 685 -17.61 12.96 9.33
C PRO A 685 -17.51 13.96 8.18
N ARG A 686 -16.96 15.16 8.42
CA ARG A 686 -16.81 16.22 7.42
C ARG A 686 -15.57 16.02 6.56
N TYR A 687 -15.74 16.31 5.28
CA TYR A 687 -14.64 16.45 4.32
C TYR A 687 -14.48 17.93 3.98
N GLU A 688 -13.26 18.43 4.07
CA GLU A 688 -12.90 19.76 3.60
C GLU A 688 -13.03 19.81 2.08
N LEU A 689 -13.60 20.90 1.55
CA LEU A 689 -13.81 21.13 0.13
C LEU A 689 -12.82 22.16 -0.39
N PHE A 690 -12.24 21.86 -1.55
CA PHE A 690 -11.32 22.74 -2.27
C PHE A 690 -11.33 22.43 -3.76
N SER A 691 -10.49 23.09 -4.54
CA SER A 691 -10.47 22.96 -6.00
C SER A 691 -9.92 21.62 -6.48
N PRO A 692 -10.67 20.84 -7.29
CA PRO A 692 -10.18 19.57 -7.83
C PRO A 692 -9.16 19.80 -8.94
N THR A 693 -8.36 18.77 -9.24
CA THR A 693 -7.43 18.77 -10.39
C THR A 693 -8.20 18.67 -11.73
N PHE A 694 -9.30 17.93 -11.73
CA PHE A 694 -10.07 17.61 -12.93
C PHE A 694 -11.31 18.51 -13.07
N ASN A 695 -11.81 18.64 -14.31
CA ASN A 695 -13.01 19.40 -14.58
C ASN A 695 -14.27 18.73 -14.04
N ARG A 696 -14.25 17.39 -13.97
CA ARG A 696 -15.32 16.58 -13.40
C ARG A 696 -14.71 15.38 -12.68
N VAL A 697 -15.21 15.12 -11.48
CA VAL A 697 -14.95 13.92 -10.68
C VAL A 697 -16.29 13.34 -10.26
N ALA A 698 -16.55 12.08 -10.54
CA ALA A 698 -17.78 11.40 -10.11
C ALA A 698 -17.39 10.19 -9.26
N ILE A 699 -17.83 10.20 -8.02
CA ILE A 699 -17.53 9.21 -6.99
C ILE A 699 -18.79 8.38 -6.73
N ARG A 700 -18.70 7.07 -6.94
CA ARG A 700 -19.74 6.14 -6.56
C ARG A 700 -19.60 5.80 -5.08
N ALA A 701 -20.61 6.11 -4.29
CA ALA A 701 -20.63 5.76 -2.88
C ALA A 701 -20.89 4.24 -2.71
N GLY A 702 -19.92 3.51 -2.17
CA GLY A 702 -19.99 2.05 -2.06
C GLY A 702 -21.16 1.54 -1.21
N ALA A 703 -21.55 2.30 -0.16
CA ALA A 703 -22.67 1.94 0.70
C ALA A 703 -24.05 2.06 0.03
N THR A 704 -24.23 2.99 -0.91
CA THR A 704 -25.54 3.31 -1.50
C THR A 704 -25.61 3.08 -3.01
N GLY A 705 -24.48 2.95 -3.67
CA GLY A 705 -24.36 2.88 -5.13
C GLY A 705 -24.66 4.21 -5.85
N LYS A 706 -25.04 5.27 -5.10
CA LYS A 706 -25.32 6.61 -5.66
C LYS A 706 -24.03 7.31 -6.07
N VAL A 707 -24.13 8.25 -6.99
CA VAL A 707 -22.97 8.98 -7.51
C VAL A 707 -23.00 10.42 -7.01
N PHE A 708 -21.92 10.84 -6.34
CA PHE A 708 -21.63 12.22 -6.01
C PHE A 708 -20.68 12.80 -7.05
N THR A 709 -21.05 13.89 -7.69
CA THR A 709 -20.30 14.51 -8.78
C THR A 709 -19.80 15.88 -8.37
N ILE A 710 -18.51 16.14 -8.55
CA ILE A 710 -17.89 17.46 -8.44
C ILE A 710 -17.58 17.97 -9.85
N ILE A 711 -18.10 19.15 -10.19
CA ILE A 711 -17.87 19.82 -11.47
C ILE A 711 -17.14 21.13 -11.19
N ALA A 712 -16.01 21.37 -11.86
CA ALA A 712 -15.25 22.61 -11.76
C ALA A 712 -15.23 23.31 -13.11
N LYS A 713 -16.15 24.27 -13.29
CA LYS A 713 -16.24 25.12 -14.50
C LYS A 713 -15.05 26.08 -14.53
N ASN A 714 -14.48 26.28 -15.72
CA ASN A 714 -13.29 27.12 -15.95
C ASN A 714 -12.02 26.66 -15.21
N ASN A 715 -11.96 25.40 -14.75
CA ASN A 715 -10.80 24.86 -14.09
C ASN A 715 -9.58 24.83 -15.01
N SER A 716 -8.44 25.28 -14.53
CA SER A 716 -7.17 25.29 -15.28
C SER A 716 -5.97 25.37 -14.32
N PRO A 717 -4.73 25.29 -14.80
CA PRO A 717 -3.56 25.52 -13.95
C PRO A 717 -3.48 26.90 -13.30
N VAL A 718 -4.17 27.93 -13.87
CA VAL A 718 -4.24 29.30 -13.31
C VAL A 718 -5.53 29.55 -12.55
N ASN A 719 -6.65 28.96 -12.94
CA ASN A 719 -7.93 29.12 -12.30
C ASN A 719 -8.08 28.09 -11.18
N VAL A 720 -7.38 28.30 -10.08
CA VAL A 720 -7.31 27.34 -8.96
C VAL A 720 -8.22 27.72 -7.81
N TYR A 721 -8.85 28.92 -7.83
CA TYR A 721 -9.65 29.40 -6.71
C TYR A 721 -11.15 29.30 -7.01
N ILE A 722 -11.91 28.79 -6.06
CA ILE A 722 -13.38 28.71 -6.11
C ILE A 722 -13.94 30.11 -5.96
N GLN A 723 -14.72 30.55 -6.95
CA GLN A 723 -15.41 31.84 -6.95
C GLN A 723 -16.83 31.71 -6.38
N SER A 724 -17.51 30.63 -6.70
CA SER A 724 -18.83 30.28 -6.16
C SER A 724 -19.05 28.78 -6.24
N ALA A 725 -19.98 28.27 -5.44
CA ALA A 725 -20.38 26.88 -5.44
C ALA A 725 -21.91 26.73 -5.36
N THR A 726 -22.41 25.64 -5.95
CA THR A 726 -23.78 25.17 -5.76
C THR A 726 -23.79 23.68 -5.44
N LEU A 727 -24.65 23.26 -4.51
CA LEU A 727 -24.95 21.85 -4.24
C LEU A 727 -26.38 21.56 -4.71
N ASN A 728 -26.51 20.68 -5.69
CA ASN A 728 -27.79 20.34 -6.33
C ASN A 728 -28.56 21.60 -6.82
N GLY A 729 -27.83 22.55 -7.44
CA GLY A 729 -28.35 23.80 -7.99
C GLY A 729 -28.67 24.90 -6.98
N LYS A 730 -28.45 24.65 -5.68
CA LYS A 730 -28.63 25.68 -4.62
C LYS A 730 -27.26 26.24 -4.22
N PRO A 731 -27.18 27.57 -3.92
CA PRO A 731 -25.93 28.16 -3.42
C PRO A 731 -25.35 27.39 -2.23
N TYR A 732 -24.03 27.21 -2.22
CA TYR A 732 -23.30 26.44 -1.20
C TYR A 732 -22.05 27.20 -0.76
N ASP A 733 -22.14 27.84 0.40
CA ASP A 733 -21.09 28.73 0.91
C ASP A 733 -20.20 28.06 1.98
N LYS A 734 -20.28 26.73 2.14
CA LYS A 734 -19.46 25.97 3.07
C LYS A 734 -18.23 25.42 2.39
N CYS A 735 -17.08 25.50 3.04
CA CYS A 735 -15.85 24.83 2.58
C CYS A 735 -15.71 23.38 3.10
N TYR A 736 -16.81 22.72 3.45
CA TYR A 736 -16.87 21.32 3.85
C TYR A 736 -18.18 20.67 3.43
N ILE A 737 -18.20 19.33 3.41
CA ILE A 737 -19.39 18.51 3.15
C ILE A 737 -19.41 17.32 4.10
N ASP A 738 -20.59 16.91 4.57
CA ASP A 738 -20.73 15.75 5.41
C ASP A 738 -20.71 14.44 4.60
N HIS A 739 -20.17 13.38 5.19
CA HIS A 739 -20.11 12.05 4.58
C HIS A 739 -21.49 11.58 4.07
N GLN A 740 -22.56 11.80 4.85
CA GLN A 740 -23.92 11.42 4.47
C GLN A 740 -24.42 12.16 3.23
N GLN A 741 -23.97 13.40 2.99
CA GLN A 741 -24.31 14.15 1.78
C GLN A 741 -23.62 13.54 0.55
N ILE A 742 -22.37 13.03 0.71
CA ILE A 742 -21.67 12.29 -0.36
C ILE A 742 -22.42 10.99 -0.64
N LEU A 743 -22.79 10.22 0.38
CA LEU A 743 -23.56 8.97 0.24
C LEU A 743 -24.94 9.18 -0.38
N ALA A 744 -25.54 10.33 -0.18
CA ALA A 744 -26.83 10.68 -0.79
C ALA A 744 -26.74 10.89 -2.30
N GLY A 745 -25.53 11.10 -2.83
CA GLY A 745 -25.29 11.46 -4.22
C GLY A 745 -25.67 12.91 -4.49
N GLY A 746 -25.51 13.34 -5.74
CA GLY A 746 -25.84 14.70 -6.16
C GLY A 746 -24.68 15.39 -6.88
N THR A 747 -24.81 16.70 -7.09
CA THR A 747 -23.82 17.48 -7.85
C THR A 747 -23.38 18.70 -7.07
N LEU A 748 -22.08 18.79 -6.81
CA LEU A 748 -21.39 19.98 -6.32
C LEU A 748 -20.71 20.65 -7.49
N GLU A 749 -21.11 21.88 -7.81
CA GLU A 749 -20.59 22.62 -8.96
C GLU A 749 -19.86 23.87 -8.49
N TYR A 750 -18.62 24.03 -8.96
CA TYR A 750 -17.77 25.18 -8.73
C TYR A 750 -17.63 26.03 -9.98
N VAL A 751 -17.53 27.33 -9.80
CA VAL A 751 -16.99 28.28 -10.80
C VAL A 751 -15.60 28.67 -10.34
N MET A 752 -14.60 28.40 -11.17
CA MET A 752 -13.18 28.62 -10.86
C MET A 752 -12.67 29.93 -11.43
N GLY A 753 -11.70 30.55 -10.77
CA GLY A 753 -11.05 31.78 -11.22
C GLY A 753 -9.60 31.90 -10.77
N PRO A 754 -8.85 32.91 -11.29
CA PRO A 754 -7.41 33.04 -11.03
C PRO A 754 -7.07 33.79 -9.74
N GLN A 755 -8.04 34.41 -9.09
CA GLN A 755 -7.83 35.21 -7.88
C GLN A 755 -8.51 34.57 -6.67
N PRO A 756 -7.89 34.63 -5.47
CA PRO A 756 -8.49 34.13 -4.24
C PRO A 756 -9.84 34.85 -3.96
N ASN A 757 -10.90 34.07 -3.76
CA ASN A 757 -12.15 34.57 -3.22
C ASN A 757 -12.14 34.42 -1.69
N LYS A 758 -11.98 35.55 -0.99
CA LYS A 758 -11.92 35.58 0.47
C LYS A 758 -13.28 35.65 1.15
N LYS A 759 -14.37 35.43 0.38
CA LYS A 759 -15.74 35.44 0.90
C LYS A 759 -16.42 34.08 0.85
N TRP A 760 -15.92 33.15 0.04
CA TRP A 760 -16.47 31.81 -0.06
C TRP A 760 -15.85 30.87 0.99
N GLY A 761 -16.70 30.14 1.70
CA GLY A 761 -16.27 29.10 2.63
C GLY A 761 -15.77 29.61 3.99
N ILE A 762 -16.12 30.85 4.35
CA ILE A 762 -15.72 31.46 5.64
C ILE A 762 -16.69 31.07 6.73
#